data_721d8216cafd8efaf1ea0e41c7db49db
#
_entry.id   721d8216cafd8efaf1ea0e41c7db49db
#
_cell.length_a   1.000
_cell.length_b   1.000
_cell.length_c   1.000
_cell.angle_alpha   90.00
_cell.angle_beta   90.00
_cell.angle_gamma   90.00
#
_symmetry.space_group_name_H-M   'P 1'
#
loop_
_entity.id
_entity.type
_entity.pdbx_description
1 polymer ?
#
loop_
_entity_poly.entity_id
_entity_poly.type
_entity_poly.pdbx_seq_one_letter_code
_entity_poly.pdbx_strand_id
1 'polypeptide(L)'
;YLPATAVNTTARLKDLRQQMETNRLDAYIIPDTDAHMSEYLAKHDERRQWISGFSGSAGNAVVSKMKAALWTDSRYWIQAERQMDCNWELHKQVGTSPMATWILAEIPAGGRIGFDPFLFSDTWKSLDLHLQGSNRSLVAITDNLVDQVWGTERPSLPSQPIYYLQEDFTGSTWQDKVTDIRNQMQKHAKAPTAVLLSALDETAWLFNLRSDDIPYNPFFYSYTLLTNSSIRLFVNASRLSNKVLQYLNSDCTGLMCVQIEDYGQIRESVQEYATGDVRVWLGTEYTTYGLYGVIPQEKLVEDSYSPVMVAKSVKNKKEQGLLRAAHVRDAVAVIRYLVWLERNVPLGTVDEFSGAQQVNKFRGEEEFSSGPSFETISASGLNAALAHYSPTKEIHRNLSQDEMYLLDSGGQYWDGTTDITRTVHWGIPSSFQKEYTRVLMGNIDLCRLVFPSSTSGRVVEAFARRALWEAGLNYGHGTGHGIGNFLSVHEWPVGFQSNNIAMTKGMFTSIEPGYYQDGEFGIRIEDVALVVEAQTKYGGSYLTFEVVSLVPYSRNLIDTSLLLPEQPQYLNQYYETIRQKIGPELQQRNLKEEYEWLLKNTEPLTNTSSWVRLPASLTILVAATLASVLGQSL
;
A
#
# COMPACT_ATOMS: atom_id res chain seq x y z
N TYR A 1 10.40 32.11 -10.14
CA TYR A 1 11.22 31.07 -10.78
C TYR A 1 10.53 29.72 -10.56
N LEU A 2 10.01 29.11 -11.63
CA LEU A 2 9.32 27.83 -11.53
C LEU A 2 10.33 26.68 -11.69
N PRO A 3 10.18 25.58 -10.93
CA PRO A 3 10.91 24.35 -11.19
C PRO A 3 10.70 23.87 -12.63
N ALA A 4 11.68 23.22 -13.22
CA ALA A 4 11.59 22.71 -14.60
C ALA A 4 10.46 21.69 -14.81
N THR A 5 10.00 21.08 -13.72
CA THR A 5 8.92 20.08 -13.68
C THR A 5 7.54 20.67 -13.43
N ALA A 6 7.43 21.98 -13.17
CA ALA A 6 6.15 22.63 -12.93
C ALA A 6 5.31 22.72 -14.20
N VAL A 7 4.05 22.33 -14.10
CA VAL A 7 3.07 22.43 -15.19
C VAL A 7 2.35 23.77 -15.11
N ASN A 8 2.28 24.52 -16.22
CA ASN A 8 1.52 25.75 -16.25
C ASN A 8 0.02 25.47 -16.27
N THR A 9 -0.67 25.79 -15.20
CA THR A 9 -2.10 25.50 -15.00
C THR A 9 -3.00 26.71 -15.22
N THR A 10 -2.46 27.86 -15.63
CA THR A 10 -3.22 29.14 -15.74
C THR A 10 -4.46 29.03 -16.62
N ALA A 11 -4.35 28.42 -17.82
CA ALA A 11 -5.48 28.24 -18.72
C ALA A 11 -6.52 27.28 -18.14
N ARG A 12 -6.07 26.15 -17.61
CA ARG A 12 -6.95 25.12 -17.01
C ARG A 12 -7.78 25.70 -15.84
N LEU A 13 -7.15 26.46 -14.96
CA LEU A 13 -7.84 27.14 -13.85
C LEU A 13 -8.81 28.21 -14.31
N LYS A 14 -8.47 28.97 -15.35
CA LYS A 14 -9.38 29.95 -15.96
C LYS A 14 -10.65 29.26 -16.47
N ASP A 15 -10.48 28.19 -17.24
CA ASP A 15 -11.61 27.47 -17.86
C ASP A 15 -12.47 26.76 -16.79
N LEU A 16 -11.85 26.19 -15.74
CA LEU A 16 -12.57 25.62 -14.59
C LEU A 16 -13.40 26.68 -13.86
N ARG A 17 -12.83 27.87 -13.62
CA ARG A 17 -13.56 28.98 -12.99
C ARG A 17 -14.75 29.44 -13.82
N GLN A 18 -14.65 29.40 -15.15
CA GLN A 18 -15.79 29.68 -16.05
C GLN A 18 -16.91 28.64 -15.90
N GLN A 19 -16.54 27.34 -15.76
CA GLN A 19 -17.53 26.28 -15.46
C GLN A 19 -18.15 26.47 -14.08
N MET A 20 -17.36 26.84 -13.06
CA MET A 20 -17.87 27.16 -11.73
C MET A 20 -18.88 28.33 -11.77
N GLU A 21 -18.61 29.38 -12.50
CA GLU A 21 -19.53 30.51 -12.67
C GLU A 21 -20.86 30.09 -13.33
N THR A 22 -20.79 29.27 -14.38
CA THR A 22 -21.99 28.70 -15.06
C THR A 22 -22.86 27.92 -14.08
N ASN A 23 -22.22 27.16 -13.15
CA ASN A 23 -22.90 26.35 -12.12
C ASN A 23 -23.19 27.15 -10.84
N ARG A 24 -22.88 28.45 -10.79
CA ARG A 24 -23.06 29.34 -9.64
C ARG A 24 -22.34 28.82 -8.39
N LEU A 25 -21.09 28.38 -8.55
CA LEU A 25 -20.24 27.88 -7.49
C LEU A 25 -19.18 28.91 -7.09
N ASP A 26 -18.85 28.93 -5.82
CA ASP A 26 -17.79 29.77 -5.26
C ASP A 26 -16.47 28.99 -5.10
N ALA A 27 -16.56 27.67 -4.98
CA ALA A 27 -15.42 26.75 -5.02
C ALA A 27 -15.82 25.40 -5.64
N TYR A 28 -14.81 24.62 -6.06
CA TYR A 28 -14.96 23.25 -6.54
C TYR A 28 -13.87 22.36 -5.95
N ILE A 29 -14.25 21.19 -5.42
CA ILE A 29 -13.34 20.23 -4.78
C ILE A 29 -12.99 19.15 -5.77
N ILE A 30 -11.69 18.82 -5.88
CA ILE A 30 -11.16 17.81 -6.79
C ILE A 30 -10.33 16.83 -5.95
N PRO A 31 -10.86 15.63 -5.64
CA PRO A 31 -10.13 14.62 -4.86
C PRO A 31 -9.12 13.86 -5.74
N ASP A 32 -8.33 13.01 -5.08
CA ASP A 32 -7.36 12.09 -5.68
C ASP A 32 -7.94 10.72 -6.03
N THR A 33 -9.26 10.59 -6.06
CA THR A 33 -9.96 9.31 -6.22
C THR A 33 -10.71 9.23 -7.55
N ASP A 34 -11.10 8.00 -7.90
CA ASP A 34 -12.08 7.69 -8.94
C ASP A 34 -13.43 7.27 -8.33
N ALA A 35 -14.35 6.79 -9.17
CA ALA A 35 -15.67 6.33 -8.75
C ALA A 35 -15.66 5.04 -7.88
N HIS A 36 -14.50 4.45 -7.70
CA HIS A 36 -14.25 3.23 -6.93
C HIS A 36 -13.37 3.46 -5.69
N MET A 37 -13.02 4.71 -5.42
CA MET A 37 -12.08 5.10 -4.35
C MET A 37 -10.71 4.43 -4.49
N SER A 38 -10.25 4.23 -5.73
CA SER A 38 -8.96 3.62 -6.03
C SER A 38 -7.81 4.52 -5.60
N GLU A 39 -6.71 3.93 -5.11
CA GLU A 39 -5.47 4.65 -4.76
C GLU A 39 -4.65 4.99 -6.03
N TYR A 40 -4.49 4.01 -6.92
CA TYR A 40 -3.90 4.22 -8.24
C TYR A 40 -5.02 4.41 -9.26
N LEU A 41 -4.87 5.39 -10.13
CA LEU A 41 -5.90 5.79 -11.08
C LEU A 41 -5.52 5.40 -12.51
N ALA A 42 -6.52 5.04 -13.30
CA ALA A 42 -6.36 5.09 -14.76
C ALA A 42 -6.17 6.54 -15.21
N LYS A 43 -5.42 6.74 -16.29
CA LYS A 43 -5.18 8.09 -16.87
C LYS A 43 -6.47 8.87 -17.14
N HIS A 44 -7.56 8.17 -17.39
CA HIS A 44 -8.90 8.74 -17.54
C HIS A 44 -9.38 9.52 -16.32
N ASP A 45 -8.96 9.11 -15.11
CA ASP A 45 -9.42 9.64 -13.82
C ASP A 45 -8.38 10.51 -13.10
N GLU A 46 -7.22 10.77 -13.70
CA GLU A 46 -6.16 11.62 -13.13
C GLU A 46 -6.52 13.12 -13.11
N ARG A 47 -7.74 13.46 -12.67
CA ARG A 47 -8.31 14.83 -12.68
C ARG A 47 -7.48 15.80 -11.86
N ARG A 48 -7.11 15.43 -10.63
CA ARG A 48 -6.30 16.28 -9.75
C ARG A 48 -4.91 16.51 -10.36
N GLN A 49 -4.27 15.47 -10.89
CA GLN A 49 -2.99 15.61 -11.58
C GLN A 49 -3.11 16.52 -12.80
N TRP A 50 -4.14 16.34 -13.61
CA TRP A 50 -4.33 17.16 -14.81
C TRP A 50 -4.52 18.62 -14.44
N ILE A 51 -5.38 18.98 -13.47
CA ILE A 51 -5.68 20.36 -13.12
C ILE A 51 -4.53 21.06 -12.38
N SER A 52 -3.75 20.34 -11.56
CA SER A 52 -2.73 20.91 -10.68
C SER A 52 -1.29 20.68 -11.14
N GLY A 53 -1.04 19.69 -12.00
CA GLY A 53 0.30 19.20 -12.33
C GLY A 53 0.90 18.23 -11.30
N PHE A 54 0.25 18.06 -10.14
CA PHE A 54 0.76 17.21 -9.05
C PHE A 54 0.36 15.74 -9.25
N SER A 55 1.36 14.84 -9.36
CA SER A 55 1.19 13.42 -9.68
C SER A 55 1.28 12.47 -8.48
N GLY A 56 1.48 12.95 -7.25
CA GLY A 56 1.48 12.07 -6.06
C GLY A 56 0.16 11.31 -5.90
N SER A 57 0.16 10.11 -5.30
CA SER A 57 -1.05 9.29 -5.20
C SER A 57 -2.06 9.80 -4.16
N ALA A 58 -1.69 10.70 -3.27
CA ALA A 58 -2.56 11.22 -2.22
C ALA A 58 -2.61 12.75 -2.18
N GLY A 59 -3.81 13.32 -2.12
CA GLY A 59 -4.02 14.76 -1.93
C GLY A 59 -5.28 15.30 -2.60
N ASN A 60 -5.94 16.21 -1.91
CA ASN A 60 -7.16 16.86 -2.40
C ASN A 60 -6.88 18.31 -2.84
N ALA A 61 -7.52 18.74 -3.89
CA ALA A 61 -7.44 20.11 -4.40
C ALA A 61 -8.78 20.84 -4.23
N VAL A 62 -8.71 22.16 -3.99
CA VAL A 62 -9.87 23.06 -4.01
C VAL A 62 -9.52 24.26 -4.84
N VAL A 63 -10.39 24.61 -5.77
CA VAL A 63 -10.29 25.82 -6.58
C VAL A 63 -11.42 26.76 -6.19
N SER A 64 -11.07 27.98 -5.72
CA SER A 64 -12.01 29.08 -5.54
C SER A 64 -11.96 30.04 -6.73
N LYS A 65 -12.82 31.06 -6.70
CA LYS A 65 -12.80 32.11 -7.73
C LYS A 65 -11.44 32.81 -7.85
N MET A 66 -10.68 32.88 -6.75
CA MET A 66 -9.43 33.64 -6.68
C MET A 66 -8.19 32.79 -6.45
N LYS A 67 -8.33 31.66 -5.76
CA LYS A 67 -7.20 30.82 -5.32
C LYS A 67 -7.36 29.37 -5.79
N ALA A 68 -6.27 28.63 -5.70
CA ALA A 68 -6.25 27.17 -5.83
C ALA A 68 -5.31 26.61 -4.76
N ALA A 69 -5.74 25.59 -4.06
CA ALA A 69 -5.01 25.00 -2.95
C ALA A 69 -4.99 23.47 -3.04
N LEU A 70 -3.89 22.87 -2.62
CA LEU A 70 -3.68 21.42 -2.58
C LEU A 70 -3.21 21.00 -1.20
N TRP A 71 -3.85 19.98 -0.65
CA TRP A 71 -3.46 19.29 0.59
C TRP A 71 -2.87 17.94 0.27
N THR A 72 -1.67 17.67 0.77
CA THR A 72 -1.05 16.34 0.66
C THR A 72 -0.22 16.03 1.90
N ASP A 73 0.16 14.78 2.08
CA ASP A 73 0.93 14.29 3.23
C ASP A 73 2.46 14.38 3.02
N SER A 74 3.19 14.03 4.07
CA SER A 74 4.65 14.18 4.13
C SER A 74 5.43 13.39 3.07
N ARG A 75 4.85 12.34 2.50
CA ARG A 75 5.46 11.56 1.42
C ARG A 75 5.66 12.38 0.14
N TYR A 76 4.83 13.41 -0.06
CA TYR A 76 4.71 14.15 -1.32
C TYR A 76 5.00 15.65 -1.24
N TRP A 77 5.31 16.22 -0.09
CA TRP A 77 5.48 17.68 0.04
C TRP A 77 6.51 18.25 -0.95
N ILE A 78 7.68 17.63 -1.03
CA ILE A 78 8.74 18.11 -1.93
C ILE A 78 8.36 17.87 -3.40
N GLN A 79 7.71 16.76 -3.70
CA GLN A 79 7.22 16.50 -5.05
C GLN A 79 6.20 17.55 -5.48
N ALA A 80 5.24 17.91 -4.61
CA ALA A 80 4.25 18.95 -4.88
C ALA A 80 4.92 20.32 -5.12
N GLU A 81 5.90 20.70 -4.30
CA GLU A 81 6.68 21.94 -4.49
C GLU A 81 7.41 21.99 -5.83
N ARG A 82 7.82 20.84 -6.38
CA ARG A 82 8.52 20.75 -7.67
C ARG A 82 7.60 20.69 -8.88
N GLN A 83 6.36 20.25 -8.71
CA GLN A 83 5.42 19.99 -9.81
C GLN A 83 4.35 21.07 -9.99
N MET A 84 3.94 21.73 -8.93
CA MET A 84 2.92 22.77 -8.99
C MET A 84 3.52 24.13 -9.39
N ASP A 85 2.75 24.89 -10.16
CA ASP A 85 3.09 26.26 -10.51
C ASP A 85 2.65 27.27 -9.42
N CYS A 86 2.95 28.57 -9.61
CA CYS A 86 2.64 29.63 -8.65
C CYS A 86 1.13 29.93 -8.50
N ASN A 87 0.27 29.28 -9.23
CA ASN A 87 -1.19 29.40 -9.06
C ASN A 87 -1.72 28.62 -7.85
N TRP A 88 -0.91 27.70 -7.28
CA TRP A 88 -1.33 26.76 -6.25
C TRP A 88 -0.68 27.07 -4.89
N GLU A 89 -1.49 27.03 -3.83
CA GLU A 89 -1.05 27.01 -2.43
C GLU A 89 -0.86 25.55 -1.98
N LEU A 90 0.32 25.20 -1.46
CA LEU A 90 0.56 23.87 -0.87
C LEU A 90 0.27 23.89 0.63
N HIS A 91 -0.63 23.03 1.08
CA HIS A 91 -0.95 22.82 2.48
C HIS A 91 -0.39 21.47 2.95
N LYS A 92 0.56 21.51 3.88
CA LYS A 92 1.28 20.34 4.46
C LYS A 92 0.51 19.71 5.62
N GLN A 93 -0.79 19.50 5.43
CA GLN A 93 -1.70 18.93 6.42
C GLN A 93 -2.65 17.96 5.71
N VAL A 94 -3.08 16.93 6.40
CA VAL A 94 -3.99 15.91 5.84
C VAL A 94 -5.35 15.96 6.54
N GLY A 95 -6.38 15.55 5.79
CA GLY A 95 -7.73 15.37 6.28
C GLY A 95 -8.71 16.48 5.90
N THR A 96 -9.97 16.23 6.16
CA THR A 96 -11.08 17.13 5.79
C THR A 96 -11.15 18.40 6.63
N SER A 97 -10.69 18.37 7.88
CA SER A 97 -10.74 19.51 8.79
C SER A 97 -9.88 20.70 8.36
N PRO A 98 -8.60 20.51 7.93
CA PRO A 98 -7.81 21.61 7.39
C PRO A 98 -8.40 22.20 6.10
N MET A 99 -8.90 21.37 5.21
CA MET A 99 -9.59 21.80 3.98
C MET A 99 -10.87 22.59 4.31
N ALA A 100 -11.69 22.12 5.25
CA ALA A 100 -12.87 22.82 5.73
C ALA A 100 -12.52 24.19 6.32
N THR A 101 -11.46 24.27 7.13
CA THR A 101 -10.98 25.53 7.71
C THR A 101 -10.59 26.54 6.63
N TRP A 102 -9.89 26.11 5.58
CA TRP A 102 -9.53 26.96 4.45
C TRP A 102 -10.80 27.42 3.68
N ILE A 103 -11.74 26.51 3.42
CA ILE A 103 -13.01 26.83 2.76
C ILE A 103 -13.79 27.89 3.57
N LEU A 104 -13.84 27.75 4.92
CA LEU A 104 -14.49 28.72 5.80
C LEU A 104 -13.84 30.10 5.76
N ALA A 105 -12.53 30.15 5.57
CA ALA A 105 -11.79 31.41 5.48
C ALA A 105 -11.91 32.07 4.10
N GLU A 106 -11.89 31.28 3.03
CA GLU A 106 -11.85 31.77 1.65
C GLU A 106 -13.25 32.07 1.07
N ILE A 107 -14.25 31.24 1.41
CA ILE A 107 -15.59 31.34 0.82
C ILE A 107 -16.51 32.13 1.76
N PRO A 108 -17.22 33.18 1.27
CA PRO A 108 -18.12 33.96 2.11
C PRO A 108 -19.35 33.15 2.55
N ALA A 109 -20.02 33.63 3.58
CA ALA A 109 -21.32 33.07 3.99
C ALA A 109 -22.34 33.15 2.83
N GLY A 110 -23.13 32.09 2.65
CA GLY A 110 -24.00 31.89 1.50
C GLY A 110 -23.29 31.22 0.32
N GLY A 111 -21.99 30.98 0.41
CA GLY A 111 -21.20 30.35 -0.65
C GLY A 111 -21.56 28.90 -0.92
N ARG A 112 -21.38 28.51 -2.18
CA ARG A 112 -21.71 27.19 -2.73
C ARG A 112 -20.45 26.48 -3.16
N ILE A 113 -20.18 25.32 -2.60
CA ILE A 113 -19.00 24.50 -2.85
C ILE A 113 -19.40 23.26 -3.65
N GLY A 114 -18.98 23.19 -4.92
CA GLY A 114 -19.26 22.05 -5.79
C GLY A 114 -18.35 20.86 -5.50
N PHE A 115 -18.88 19.67 -5.63
CA PHE A 115 -18.15 18.42 -5.59
C PHE A 115 -18.82 17.37 -6.46
N ASP A 116 -18.03 16.44 -7.00
CA ASP A 116 -18.57 15.29 -7.72
C ASP A 116 -18.96 14.19 -6.73
N PRO A 117 -20.25 13.84 -6.59
CA PRO A 117 -20.69 12.87 -5.58
C PRO A 117 -20.19 11.45 -5.84
N PHE A 118 -19.72 11.14 -7.05
CA PHE A 118 -19.16 9.84 -7.41
C PHE A 118 -17.67 9.69 -7.07
N LEU A 119 -17.03 10.76 -6.57
CA LEU A 119 -15.61 10.74 -6.18
C LEU A 119 -15.40 10.85 -4.67
N PHE A 120 -16.44 10.86 -3.87
CA PHE A 120 -16.37 10.98 -2.40
C PHE A 120 -17.12 9.85 -1.72
N SER A 121 -16.45 9.13 -0.84
CA SER A 121 -17.05 8.17 0.10
C SER A 121 -17.64 8.90 1.32
N ASP A 122 -17.50 8.34 2.50
CA ASP A 122 -18.02 8.94 3.76
C ASP A 122 -17.36 10.29 4.13
N THR A 123 -16.24 10.65 3.50
CA THR A 123 -15.50 11.91 3.73
C THR A 123 -16.34 13.16 3.45
N TRP A 124 -17.32 13.11 2.53
CA TRP A 124 -18.22 14.25 2.28
C TRP A 124 -19.08 14.58 3.50
N LYS A 125 -19.55 13.57 4.26
CA LYS A 125 -20.32 13.78 5.50
C LYS A 125 -19.49 14.53 6.54
N SER A 126 -18.21 14.16 6.68
CA SER A 126 -17.27 14.86 7.55
C SER A 126 -17.09 16.32 7.15
N LEU A 127 -16.93 16.60 5.86
CA LEU A 127 -16.83 17.96 5.36
C LEU A 127 -18.12 18.74 5.56
N ASP A 128 -19.27 18.16 5.24
CA ASP A 128 -20.59 18.78 5.46
C ASP A 128 -20.83 19.14 6.92
N LEU A 129 -20.49 18.26 7.85
CA LEU A 129 -20.56 18.52 9.29
C LEU A 129 -19.70 19.73 9.70
N HIS A 130 -18.50 19.88 9.14
CA HIS A 130 -17.65 21.05 9.42
C HIS A 130 -18.23 22.36 8.87
N LEU A 131 -18.98 22.29 7.77
CA LEU A 131 -19.60 23.46 7.15
C LEU A 131 -21.00 23.78 7.75
N GLN A 132 -21.61 22.84 8.50
CA GLN A 132 -22.90 23.07 9.15
C GLN A 132 -22.86 24.28 10.07
N GLY A 133 -23.90 25.08 10.03
CA GLY A 133 -24.02 26.32 10.81
C GLY A 133 -23.20 27.51 10.28
N SER A 134 -22.39 27.31 9.23
CA SER A 134 -21.57 28.38 8.63
C SER A 134 -22.28 29.16 7.50
N ASN A 135 -23.53 28.81 7.20
CA ASN A 135 -24.28 29.30 6.04
C ASN A 135 -23.51 29.09 4.71
N ARG A 136 -22.86 27.94 4.55
CA ARG A 136 -22.24 27.47 3.30
C ARG A 136 -22.82 26.10 2.96
N SER A 137 -22.84 25.74 1.68
CA SER A 137 -23.46 24.49 1.25
C SER A 137 -22.57 23.71 0.28
N LEU A 138 -22.51 22.39 0.46
CA LEU A 138 -21.99 21.46 -0.55
C LEU A 138 -23.05 21.24 -1.62
N VAL A 139 -22.63 21.27 -2.88
CA VAL A 139 -23.50 21.12 -4.06
C VAL A 139 -22.97 19.97 -4.90
N ALA A 140 -23.75 18.90 -5.01
CA ALA A 140 -23.42 17.76 -5.86
C ALA A 140 -23.51 18.15 -7.34
N ILE A 141 -22.43 17.95 -8.08
CA ILE A 141 -22.29 18.20 -9.51
C ILE A 141 -21.94 16.87 -10.17
N THR A 142 -22.91 16.24 -10.81
CA THR A 142 -22.74 14.92 -11.45
C THR A 142 -21.93 14.98 -12.75
N ASP A 143 -22.01 16.10 -13.46
CA ASP A 143 -21.20 16.35 -14.65
C ASP A 143 -19.89 17.02 -14.23
N ASN A 144 -18.87 16.24 -13.95
CA ASN A 144 -17.59 16.68 -13.39
C ASN A 144 -17.00 17.86 -14.17
N LEU A 145 -16.74 18.98 -13.49
CA LEU A 145 -16.30 20.22 -14.14
C LEU A 145 -14.88 20.11 -14.69
N VAL A 146 -14.01 19.30 -14.09
CA VAL A 146 -12.66 19.06 -14.63
C VAL A 146 -12.76 18.26 -15.92
N ASP A 147 -13.64 17.27 -16.00
CA ASP A 147 -13.87 16.48 -17.22
C ASP A 147 -14.35 17.36 -18.38
N GLN A 148 -15.23 18.32 -18.09
CA GLN A 148 -15.73 19.28 -19.10
C GLN A 148 -14.60 20.17 -19.63
N VAL A 149 -13.70 20.63 -18.77
CA VAL A 149 -12.54 21.46 -19.16
C VAL A 149 -11.48 20.63 -19.89
N TRP A 150 -11.24 19.41 -19.44
CA TRP A 150 -10.29 18.49 -20.10
C TRP A 150 -10.76 18.10 -21.51
N GLY A 151 -12.07 17.93 -21.67
CA GLY A 151 -12.72 17.78 -22.96
C GLY A 151 -12.20 16.59 -23.77
N THR A 152 -11.93 16.81 -25.04
CA THR A 152 -11.48 15.74 -25.97
C THR A 152 -10.05 15.25 -25.74
N GLU A 153 -9.25 15.95 -24.94
CA GLU A 153 -7.91 15.52 -24.56
C GLU A 153 -7.91 14.50 -23.42
N ARG A 154 -9.06 14.32 -22.76
CA ARG A 154 -9.20 13.33 -21.69
C ARG A 154 -9.03 11.93 -22.26
N PRO A 155 -8.13 11.11 -21.68
CA PRO A 155 -7.95 9.72 -22.12
C PRO A 155 -9.27 8.95 -22.08
N SER A 156 -9.47 8.04 -23.02
CA SER A 156 -10.64 7.15 -23.04
C SER A 156 -10.60 6.17 -21.86
N LEU A 157 -11.77 5.64 -21.50
CA LEU A 157 -11.85 4.54 -20.52
C LEU A 157 -11.03 3.34 -21.01
N PRO A 158 -10.38 2.61 -20.10
CA PRO A 158 -9.69 1.37 -20.42
C PRO A 158 -10.60 0.34 -21.08
N SER A 159 -10.07 -0.42 -22.04
CA SER A 159 -10.84 -1.39 -22.84
C SER A 159 -10.17 -2.76 -22.96
N GLN A 160 -9.19 -3.06 -22.13
CA GLN A 160 -8.48 -4.33 -22.16
C GLN A 160 -9.42 -5.50 -21.88
N PRO A 161 -9.20 -6.69 -22.50
CA PRO A 161 -10.01 -7.86 -22.24
C PRO A 161 -9.96 -8.29 -20.77
N ILE A 162 -11.12 -8.70 -20.25
CA ILE A 162 -11.22 -9.31 -18.91
C ILE A 162 -11.02 -10.81 -19.05
N TYR A 163 -10.23 -11.39 -18.14
CA TYR A 163 -9.95 -12.83 -18.10
C TYR A 163 -10.15 -13.38 -16.69
N TYR A 164 -10.29 -14.69 -16.56
CA TYR A 164 -10.40 -15.36 -15.25
C TYR A 164 -9.13 -16.12 -14.91
N LEU A 165 -8.83 -16.18 -13.62
CA LEU A 165 -7.79 -17.03 -13.07
C LEU A 165 -8.35 -18.43 -12.81
N GLN A 166 -7.55 -19.45 -13.10
CA GLN A 166 -7.87 -20.83 -12.77
C GLN A 166 -7.77 -21.06 -11.25
N GLU A 167 -8.46 -22.08 -10.77
CA GLU A 167 -8.49 -22.43 -9.34
C GLU A 167 -7.10 -22.75 -8.77
N ASP A 168 -6.17 -23.16 -9.61
CA ASP A 168 -4.76 -23.36 -9.25
C ASP A 168 -4.09 -22.09 -8.71
N PHE A 169 -4.58 -20.89 -9.08
CA PHE A 169 -4.10 -19.61 -8.60
C PHE A 169 -4.97 -19.00 -7.51
N THR A 170 -6.20 -19.44 -7.32
CA THR A 170 -7.16 -18.82 -6.40
C THR A 170 -7.53 -19.72 -5.21
N GLY A 171 -7.41 -21.03 -5.38
CA GLY A 171 -7.72 -22.03 -4.35
C GLY A 171 -9.17 -22.09 -3.90
N SER A 172 -10.07 -21.34 -4.58
CA SER A 172 -11.50 -21.32 -4.32
C SER A 172 -12.25 -20.84 -5.56
N THR A 173 -13.38 -21.47 -5.85
CA THR A 173 -14.25 -21.05 -6.94
C THR A 173 -15.00 -19.77 -6.58
N TRP A 174 -15.46 -19.01 -7.57
CA TRP A 174 -16.29 -17.84 -7.29
C TRP A 174 -17.64 -18.22 -6.66
N GLN A 175 -18.15 -19.43 -6.98
CA GLN A 175 -19.39 -19.96 -6.39
C GLN A 175 -19.26 -20.18 -4.88
N ASP A 176 -18.12 -20.71 -4.44
CA ASP A 176 -17.83 -20.89 -3.01
C ASP A 176 -17.76 -19.55 -2.31
N LYS A 177 -17.06 -18.57 -2.91
CA LYS A 177 -16.94 -17.21 -2.38
C LYS A 177 -18.30 -16.52 -2.26
N VAL A 178 -19.14 -16.60 -3.28
CA VAL A 178 -20.51 -16.06 -3.25
C VAL A 178 -21.33 -16.75 -2.15
N THR A 179 -21.21 -18.06 -2.01
CA THR A 179 -21.90 -18.83 -0.96
C THR A 179 -21.47 -18.35 0.42
N ASP A 180 -20.19 -18.15 0.65
CA ASP A 180 -19.65 -17.66 1.93
C ASP A 180 -20.14 -16.25 2.25
N ILE A 181 -20.18 -15.33 1.28
CA ILE A 181 -20.72 -13.99 1.48
C ILE A 181 -22.21 -14.03 1.82
N ARG A 182 -23.00 -14.84 1.10
CA ARG A 182 -24.43 -15.04 1.42
C ARG A 182 -24.64 -15.61 2.83
N ASN A 183 -23.79 -16.54 3.28
CA ASN A 183 -23.81 -17.06 4.64
C ASN A 183 -23.50 -15.96 5.68
N GLN A 184 -22.59 -15.04 5.38
CA GLN A 184 -22.30 -13.89 6.23
C GLN A 184 -23.51 -12.93 6.29
N MET A 185 -24.16 -12.65 5.16
CA MET A 185 -25.40 -11.85 5.13
C MET A 185 -26.48 -12.43 6.04
N GLN A 186 -26.70 -13.76 5.99
CA GLN A 186 -27.69 -14.43 6.83
C GLN A 186 -27.37 -14.38 8.33
N LYS A 187 -26.09 -14.41 8.68
CA LYS A 187 -25.62 -14.36 10.07
C LYS A 187 -25.52 -12.95 10.64
N HIS A 188 -25.53 -11.94 9.80
CA HIS A 188 -25.41 -10.56 10.21
C HIS A 188 -26.63 -10.09 11.01
N ALA A 189 -26.41 -9.39 12.14
CA ALA A 189 -27.47 -8.97 13.07
C ALA A 189 -28.57 -8.11 12.42
N LYS A 190 -28.21 -7.33 11.40
CA LYS A 190 -29.14 -6.48 10.64
C LYS A 190 -29.75 -7.20 9.42
N ALA A 191 -29.43 -8.47 9.19
CA ALA A 191 -29.94 -9.32 8.09
C ALA A 191 -29.99 -8.59 6.73
N PRO A 192 -28.86 -8.15 6.16
CA PRO A 192 -28.84 -7.52 4.84
C PRO A 192 -29.35 -8.48 3.77
N THR A 193 -30.05 -7.92 2.79
CA THR A 193 -30.60 -8.66 1.64
C THR A 193 -29.72 -8.57 0.41
N ALA A 194 -28.78 -7.60 0.41
CA ALA A 194 -27.78 -7.41 -0.64
C ALA A 194 -26.46 -6.89 -0.07
N VAL A 195 -25.38 -7.15 -0.82
CA VAL A 195 -24.07 -6.51 -0.67
C VAL A 195 -23.79 -5.72 -1.92
N LEU A 196 -23.43 -4.44 -1.78
CA LEU A 196 -22.96 -3.58 -2.87
C LEU A 196 -21.44 -3.50 -2.82
N LEU A 197 -20.76 -3.93 -3.89
CA LEU A 197 -19.32 -3.87 -4.04
C LEU A 197 -18.94 -2.76 -5.01
N SER A 198 -18.14 -1.83 -4.54
CA SER A 198 -17.70 -0.67 -5.29
C SER A 198 -16.20 -0.67 -5.57
N ALA A 199 -15.36 -1.16 -4.65
CA ALA A 199 -13.92 -1.26 -4.89
C ALA A 199 -13.63 -2.29 -5.99
N LEU A 200 -12.68 -1.96 -6.87
CA LEU A 200 -12.38 -2.78 -8.06
C LEU A 200 -11.80 -4.16 -7.70
N ASP A 201 -11.02 -4.22 -6.65
CA ASP A 201 -10.42 -5.46 -6.15
C ASP A 201 -11.43 -6.42 -5.53
N GLU A 202 -12.54 -5.92 -4.99
CA GLU A 202 -13.64 -6.74 -4.43
C GLU A 202 -14.29 -7.60 -5.50
N THR A 203 -14.73 -6.98 -6.62
CA THR A 203 -15.32 -7.69 -7.76
C THR A 203 -14.31 -8.61 -8.41
N ALA A 204 -13.06 -8.16 -8.60
CA ALA A 204 -11.99 -8.96 -9.17
C ALA A 204 -11.71 -10.22 -8.34
N TRP A 205 -11.63 -10.09 -7.02
CA TRP A 205 -11.44 -11.22 -6.11
C TRP A 205 -12.66 -12.16 -6.06
N LEU A 206 -13.87 -11.59 -5.97
CA LEU A 206 -15.09 -12.39 -5.81
C LEU A 206 -15.28 -13.35 -6.99
N PHE A 207 -15.08 -12.86 -8.21
CA PHE A 207 -15.27 -13.65 -9.43
C PHE A 207 -13.98 -14.26 -9.99
N ASN A 208 -12.84 -14.10 -9.33
CA ASN A 208 -11.54 -14.51 -9.85
C ASN A 208 -11.21 -13.90 -11.22
N LEU A 209 -11.68 -12.69 -11.49
CA LEU A 209 -11.47 -11.96 -12.74
C LEU A 209 -10.33 -10.95 -12.61
N ARG A 210 -9.62 -10.74 -13.71
CA ARG A 210 -8.51 -9.77 -13.80
C ARG A 210 -8.55 -9.03 -15.13
N SER A 211 -7.96 -7.83 -15.16
CA SER A 211 -7.63 -7.04 -16.35
C SER A 211 -6.58 -5.98 -15.99
N ASP A 212 -6.29 -5.05 -16.90
CA ASP A 212 -5.19 -4.08 -16.74
C ASP A 212 -5.69 -2.63 -16.86
N ASP A 213 -6.81 -2.28 -16.20
CA ASP A 213 -7.38 -0.94 -16.27
C ASP A 213 -6.61 0.07 -15.41
N ILE A 214 -6.11 -0.40 -14.28
CA ILE A 214 -5.39 0.41 -13.29
C ILE A 214 -3.89 0.09 -13.36
N PRO A 215 -3.01 1.09 -13.44
CA PRO A 215 -1.57 0.84 -13.41
C PRO A 215 -1.18 -0.03 -12.21
N TYR A 216 -0.34 -1.04 -12.45
CA TYR A 216 0.19 -1.96 -11.44
C TYR A 216 -0.82 -2.91 -10.78
N ASN A 217 -2.12 -2.69 -10.95
CA ASN A 217 -3.19 -3.46 -10.30
C ASN A 217 -4.03 -4.18 -11.36
N PRO A 218 -4.18 -5.51 -11.28
CA PRO A 218 -4.90 -6.29 -12.30
C PRO A 218 -6.41 -6.19 -12.13
N PHE A 219 -6.95 -4.98 -12.13
CA PHE A 219 -8.34 -4.63 -11.90
C PHE A 219 -9.04 -4.20 -13.19
N PHE A 220 -10.36 -4.09 -13.12
CA PHE A 220 -11.20 -3.57 -14.20
C PHE A 220 -12.41 -2.81 -13.64
N TYR A 221 -12.85 -1.80 -14.35
CA TYR A 221 -14.02 -1.01 -13.98
C TYR A 221 -15.25 -1.89 -13.90
N SER A 222 -15.82 -2.01 -12.71
CA SER A 222 -16.99 -2.84 -12.45
C SER A 222 -17.63 -2.52 -11.10
N TYR A 223 -18.91 -2.86 -10.98
CA TYR A 223 -19.63 -2.93 -9.71
C TYR A 223 -20.31 -4.28 -9.59
N THR A 224 -20.60 -4.70 -8.37
CA THR A 224 -21.38 -5.90 -8.11
C THR A 224 -22.50 -5.61 -7.13
N LEU A 225 -23.72 -6.02 -7.48
CA LEU A 225 -24.84 -6.10 -6.54
C LEU A 225 -25.17 -7.58 -6.33
N LEU A 226 -24.74 -8.11 -5.20
CA LEU A 226 -24.98 -9.50 -4.78
C LEU A 226 -26.16 -9.53 -3.82
N THR A 227 -27.27 -10.18 -4.23
CA THR A 227 -28.45 -10.37 -3.37
C THR A 227 -28.56 -11.81 -2.87
N ASN A 228 -29.52 -12.08 -2.00
CA ASN A 228 -29.83 -13.44 -1.58
C ASN A 228 -30.24 -14.36 -2.74
N SER A 229 -30.75 -13.79 -3.84
CA SER A 229 -31.34 -14.53 -4.95
C SER A 229 -30.74 -14.26 -6.34
N SER A 230 -29.90 -13.22 -6.47
CA SER A 230 -29.30 -12.83 -7.76
C SER A 230 -27.85 -12.38 -7.61
N ILE A 231 -27.14 -12.36 -8.73
CA ILE A 231 -25.78 -11.83 -8.84
C ILE A 231 -25.78 -10.92 -10.07
N ARG A 232 -25.57 -9.61 -9.90
CA ARG A 232 -25.52 -8.64 -10.99
C ARG A 232 -24.13 -8.04 -11.06
N LEU A 233 -23.45 -8.25 -12.19
CA LEU A 233 -22.14 -7.68 -12.49
C LEU A 233 -22.28 -6.57 -13.49
N PHE A 234 -21.97 -5.34 -13.09
CA PHE A 234 -22.00 -4.14 -13.91
C PHE A 234 -20.64 -3.91 -14.53
N VAL A 235 -20.55 -4.09 -15.85
CA VAL A 235 -19.28 -4.05 -16.58
C VAL A 235 -19.53 -3.77 -18.05
N ASN A 236 -18.54 -3.26 -18.78
CA ASN A 236 -18.64 -3.18 -20.24
C ASN A 236 -18.58 -4.61 -20.84
N ALA A 237 -19.73 -5.13 -21.26
CA ALA A 237 -19.90 -6.49 -21.76
C ALA A 237 -19.01 -6.81 -22.98
N SER A 238 -18.62 -5.82 -23.78
CA SER A 238 -17.75 -6.03 -24.95
C SER A 238 -16.35 -6.54 -24.59
N ARG A 239 -15.97 -6.44 -23.32
CA ARG A 239 -14.67 -6.90 -22.78
C ARG A 239 -14.69 -8.35 -22.31
N LEU A 240 -15.87 -8.98 -22.25
CA LEU A 240 -16.07 -10.34 -21.80
C LEU A 240 -16.10 -11.30 -23.00
N SER A 241 -15.11 -12.20 -23.07
CA SER A 241 -15.12 -13.26 -24.07
C SER A 241 -16.19 -14.32 -23.75
N ASN A 242 -16.60 -15.09 -24.75
CA ASN A 242 -17.52 -16.21 -24.55
C ASN A 242 -17.05 -17.20 -23.47
N LYS A 243 -15.74 -17.39 -23.32
CA LYS A 243 -15.15 -18.22 -22.26
C LYS A 243 -15.42 -17.65 -20.87
N VAL A 244 -15.29 -16.35 -20.70
CA VAL A 244 -15.59 -15.66 -19.44
C VAL A 244 -17.08 -15.70 -19.14
N LEU A 245 -17.93 -15.47 -20.14
CA LEU A 245 -19.40 -15.57 -19.98
C LEU A 245 -19.83 -16.99 -19.55
N GLN A 246 -19.26 -18.03 -20.16
CA GLN A 246 -19.48 -19.43 -19.75
C GLN A 246 -18.97 -19.71 -18.31
N TYR A 247 -17.79 -19.20 -17.97
CA TYR A 247 -17.22 -19.31 -16.62
C TYR A 247 -18.12 -18.68 -15.56
N LEU A 248 -18.77 -17.57 -15.87
CA LEU A 248 -19.71 -16.86 -14.99
C LEU A 248 -21.13 -17.44 -15.02
N ASN A 249 -21.40 -18.48 -15.79
CA ASN A 249 -22.75 -19.03 -16.00
C ASN A 249 -23.76 -17.95 -16.44
N SER A 250 -23.39 -17.04 -17.34
CA SER A 250 -24.22 -15.88 -17.67
C SER A 250 -25.48 -16.22 -18.47
N ASP A 251 -25.54 -17.40 -19.11
CA ASP A 251 -26.64 -17.86 -19.96
C ASP A 251 -27.75 -18.60 -19.19
N CYS A 252 -27.63 -18.69 -17.86
CA CYS A 252 -28.60 -19.41 -17.04
C CYS A 252 -29.48 -18.48 -16.18
N THR A 253 -30.44 -19.06 -15.51
CA THR A 253 -31.25 -18.43 -14.48
C THR A 253 -31.13 -19.21 -13.18
N GLY A 254 -30.80 -18.54 -12.09
CA GLY A 254 -30.65 -19.19 -10.78
C GLY A 254 -29.68 -18.46 -9.85
N LEU A 255 -29.49 -19.04 -8.67
CA LEU A 255 -28.70 -18.43 -7.60
C LEU A 255 -27.21 -18.25 -7.91
N MET A 256 -26.68 -19.07 -8.84
CA MET A 256 -25.28 -19.07 -9.26
C MET A 256 -25.12 -18.71 -10.74
N CYS A 257 -25.98 -17.83 -11.23
CA CYS A 257 -25.92 -17.27 -12.57
C CYS A 257 -25.63 -15.78 -12.46
N VAL A 258 -24.56 -15.32 -13.11
CA VAL A 258 -24.17 -13.90 -13.09
C VAL A 258 -24.86 -13.16 -14.22
N GLN A 259 -25.72 -12.22 -13.88
CA GLN A 259 -26.35 -11.33 -14.82
C GLN A 259 -25.37 -10.20 -15.18
N ILE A 260 -25.07 -10.06 -16.47
CA ILE A 260 -24.19 -9.01 -16.98
C ILE A 260 -25.03 -7.78 -17.30
N GLU A 261 -24.69 -6.67 -16.66
CA GLU A 261 -25.38 -5.37 -16.80
C GLU A 261 -24.39 -4.32 -17.33
N ASP A 262 -24.92 -3.27 -17.94
CA ASP A 262 -24.08 -2.15 -18.36
C ASP A 262 -23.48 -1.42 -17.15
N TYR A 263 -22.20 -1.09 -17.24
CA TYR A 263 -21.44 -0.43 -16.17
C TYR A 263 -22.13 0.83 -15.64
N GLY A 264 -22.70 1.64 -16.53
CA GLY A 264 -23.37 2.90 -16.18
C GLY A 264 -24.72 2.73 -15.49
N GLN A 265 -25.29 1.52 -15.45
CA GLN A 265 -26.62 1.26 -14.89
C GLN A 265 -26.62 1.01 -13.37
N ILE A 266 -25.44 1.04 -12.71
CA ILE A 266 -25.33 0.68 -11.30
C ILE A 266 -26.22 1.55 -10.41
N ARG A 267 -26.19 2.86 -10.58
CA ARG A 267 -26.93 3.82 -9.74
C ARG A 267 -28.44 3.59 -9.80
N GLU A 268 -28.98 3.53 -11.03
CA GLU A 268 -30.40 3.28 -11.28
C GLU A 268 -30.83 1.92 -10.75
N SER A 269 -30.00 0.90 -10.92
CA SER A 269 -30.26 -0.45 -10.45
C SER A 269 -30.27 -0.55 -8.90
N VAL A 270 -29.38 0.16 -8.24
CA VAL A 270 -29.36 0.26 -6.75
C VAL A 270 -30.59 1.03 -6.27
N GLN A 271 -30.93 2.13 -6.94
CA GLN A 271 -32.12 2.93 -6.62
C GLN A 271 -33.40 2.11 -6.76
N GLU A 272 -33.55 1.38 -7.85
CA GLU A 272 -34.69 0.48 -8.09
C GLU A 272 -34.76 -0.61 -7.01
N TYR A 273 -33.64 -1.31 -6.73
CA TYR A 273 -33.57 -2.32 -5.70
C TYR A 273 -33.99 -1.77 -4.32
N ALA A 274 -33.56 -0.54 -4.02
CA ALA A 274 -33.87 0.11 -2.74
C ALA A 274 -35.34 0.53 -2.58
N THR A 275 -36.20 0.43 -3.60
CA THR A 275 -37.65 0.65 -3.46
C THR A 275 -38.32 -0.47 -2.68
N GLY A 276 -37.78 -1.70 -2.72
CA GLY A 276 -38.33 -2.87 -2.03
C GLY A 276 -38.12 -2.85 -0.51
N ASP A 277 -38.61 -3.88 0.16
CA ASP A 277 -38.32 -4.15 1.58
C ASP A 277 -36.94 -4.85 1.68
N VAL A 278 -35.89 -4.07 1.61
CA VAL A 278 -34.49 -4.54 1.46
C VAL A 278 -33.56 -3.81 2.41
N ARG A 279 -32.39 -4.41 2.62
CA ARG A 279 -31.25 -3.81 3.33
C ARG A 279 -29.98 -4.05 2.54
N VAL A 280 -29.24 -2.98 2.26
CA VAL A 280 -28.02 -3.02 1.45
C VAL A 280 -26.80 -2.84 2.35
N TRP A 281 -25.95 -3.84 2.37
CA TRP A 281 -24.67 -3.83 3.09
C TRP A 281 -23.55 -3.31 2.18
N LEU A 282 -22.80 -2.35 2.66
CA LEU A 282 -21.71 -1.72 1.92
C LEU A 282 -20.56 -1.30 2.85
N GLY A 283 -19.36 -1.15 2.25
CA GLY A 283 -18.20 -0.55 2.88
C GLY A 283 -18.19 0.96 2.66
N THR A 284 -18.26 1.74 3.73
CA THR A 284 -18.34 3.22 3.65
C THR A 284 -17.04 3.86 3.14
N GLU A 285 -15.89 3.20 3.32
CA GLU A 285 -14.59 3.69 2.82
C GLU A 285 -14.53 3.70 1.28
N TYR A 286 -15.24 2.79 0.60
CA TYR A 286 -15.11 2.56 -0.84
C TYR A 286 -16.39 2.81 -1.64
N THR A 287 -17.52 3.01 -0.99
CA THR A 287 -18.78 3.32 -1.69
C THR A 287 -18.98 4.82 -1.72
N THR A 288 -19.11 5.37 -2.91
CA THR A 288 -19.27 6.81 -3.10
C THR A 288 -20.69 7.30 -2.78
N TYR A 289 -20.82 8.57 -2.38
CA TYR A 289 -22.10 9.20 -2.08
C TYR A 289 -23.08 9.13 -3.24
N GLY A 290 -22.58 9.25 -4.47
CA GLY A 290 -23.41 9.12 -5.67
C GLY A 290 -24.13 7.78 -5.80
N LEU A 291 -23.58 6.72 -5.19
CA LEU A 291 -24.19 5.39 -5.13
C LEU A 291 -25.05 5.19 -3.89
N TYR A 292 -24.48 5.36 -2.68
CA TYR A 292 -25.27 5.06 -1.47
C TYR A 292 -26.33 6.14 -1.15
N GLY A 293 -26.16 7.35 -1.67
CA GLY A 293 -27.11 8.45 -1.48
C GLY A 293 -28.50 8.21 -2.10
N VAL A 294 -28.65 7.20 -2.98
CA VAL A 294 -29.97 6.79 -3.50
C VAL A 294 -30.66 5.73 -2.66
N ILE A 295 -29.98 5.23 -1.62
CA ILE A 295 -30.52 4.24 -0.70
C ILE A 295 -31.07 4.96 0.54
N PRO A 296 -32.34 4.78 0.94
CA PRO A 296 -32.86 5.34 2.18
C PRO A 296 -32.00 4.91 3.40
N GLN A 297 -31.72 5.83 4.31
CA GLN A 297 -30.82 5.62 5.44
C GLN A 297 -31.20 4.40 6.30
N GLU A 298 -32.49 4.15 6.50
CA GLU A 298 -33.03 3.03 7.25
C GLU A 298 -32.79 1.65 6.58
N LYS A 299 -32.42 1.65 5.29
CA LYS A 299 -32.10 0.45 4.49
C LYS A 299 -30.59 0.21 4.37
N LEU A 300 -29.78 1.13 4.86
CA LEU A 300 -28.32 0.97 4.85
C LEU A 300 -27.85 0.08 6.00
N VAL A 301 -26.96 -0.86 5.66
CA VAL A 301 -26.13 -1.59 6.61
C VAL A 301 -24.69 -1.17 6.34
N GLU A 302 -24.18 -0.30 7.19
CA GLU A 302 -22.89 0.37 7.01
C GLU A 302 -21.83 -0.27 7.90
N ASP A 303 -20.72 -0.68 7.30
CA ASP A 303 -19.45 -0.99 7.93
C ASP A 303 -18.34 -0.23 7.20
N SER A 304 -17.20 0.01 7.84
CA SER A 304 -16.08 0.67 7.15
C SER A 304 -15.64 -0.11 5.90
N TYR A 305 -15.66 -1.45 5.99
CA TYR A 305 -15.26 -2.35 4.91
C TYR A 305 -16.37 -3.37 4.63
N SER A 306 -16.56 -3.71 3.38
CA SER A 306 -17.52 -4.75 2.97
C SER A 306 -17.10 -6.13 3.48
N PRO A 307 -18.02 -7.12 3.54
CA PRO A 307 -17.68 -8.48 3.89
C PRO A 307 -16.70 -9.13 2.89
N VAL A 308 -16.70 -8.70 1.64
CA VAL A 308 -15.75 -9.17 0.61
C VAL A 308 -14.34 -8.65 0.88
N MET A 309 -14.21 -7.35 1.21
CA MET A 309 -12.92 -6.74 1.55
C MET A 309 -12.25 -7.46 2.74
N VAL A 310 -13.02 -7.79 3.77
CA VAL A 310 -12.52 -8.54 4.92
C VAL A 310 -12.20 -9.99 4.54
N ALA A 311 -13.06 -10.67 3.77
CA ALA A 311 -12.86 -12.07 3.38
C ALA A 311 -11.59 -12.25 2.54
N LYS A 312 -11.33 -11.37 1.55
CA LYS A 312 -10.14 -11.47 0.68
C LYS A 312 -8.83 -11.20 1.42
N SER A 313 -8.86 -10.43 2.51
CA SER A 313 -7.68 -10.14 3.30
C SER A 313 -7.11 -11.37 4.03
N VAL A 314 -7.95 -12.39 4.28
CA VAL A 314 -7.56 -13.65 4.90
C VAL A 314 -7.34 -14.71 3.82
N LYS A 315 -6.10 -14.93 3.44
CA LYS A 315 -5.73 -15.84 2.36
C LYS A 315 -5.99 -17.28 2.74
N ASN A 316 -6.60 -18.05 1.83
CA ASN A 316 -6.76 -19.49 1.99
C ASN A 316 -5.40 -20.20 1.93
N LYS A 317 -5.36 -21.51 2.24
CA LYS A 317 -4.10 -22.27 2.29
C LYS A 317 -3.36 -22.32 0.95
N LYS A 318 -4.10 -22.36 -0.17
CA LYS A 318 -3.51 -22.38 -1.52
C LYS A 318 -2.86 -21.02 -1.81
N GLU A 319 -3.58 -19.93 -1.60
CA GLU A 319 -3.06 -18.57 -1.76
C GLU A 319 -1.82 -18.30 -0.90
N GLN A 320 -1.82 -18.77 0.37
CA GLN A 320 -0.66 -18.67 1.25
C GLN A 320 0.57 -19.39 0.68
N GLY A 321 0.38 -20.57 0.11
CA GLY A 321 1.45 -21.33 -0.55
C GLY A 321 1.98 -20.64 -1.79
N LEU A 322 1.09 -20.10 -2.61
CA LEU A 322 1.41 -19.38 -3.84
C LEU A 322 2.18 -18.08 -3.54
N LEU A 323 1.73 -17.28 -2.56
CA LEU A 323 2.43 -16.08 -2.13
C LEU A 323 3.85 -16.37 -1.63
N ARG A 324 4.04 -17.45 -0.86
CA ARG A 324 5.40 -17.88 -0.46
C ARG A 324 6.28 -18.22 -1.67
N ALA A 325 5.72 -18.92 -2.67
CA ALA A 325 6.45 -19.28 -3.89
C ALA A 325 6.80 -18.04 -4.73
N ALA A 326 5.86 -17.09 -4.87
CA ALA A 326 6.10 -15.83 -5.55
C ALA A 326 7.24 -15.03 -4.89
N HIS A 327 7.28 -14.96 -3.55
CA HIS A 327 8.35 -14.27 -2.82
C HIS A 327 9.71 -14.97 -2.95
N VAL A 328 9.76 -16.27 -3.14
CA VAL A 328 11.02 -16.99 -3.43
C VAL A 328 11.56 -16.58 -4.81
N ARG A 329 10.73 -16.56 -5.85
CA ARG A 329 11.14 -16.13 -7.19
C ARG A 329 11.52 -14.65 -7.21
N ASP A 330 10.74 -13.81 -6.55
CA ASP A 330 11.01 -12.39 -6.42
C ASP A 330 12.37 -12.12 -5.72
N ALA A 331 12.67 -12.87 -4.66
CA ALA A 331 13.95 -12.79 -3.97
C ALA A 331 15.13 -13.11 -4.89
N VAL A 332 15.00 -14.11 -5.78
CA VAL A 332 16.03 -14.39 -6.79
C VAL A 332 16.24 -13.20 -7.71
N ALA A 333 15.18 -12.57 -8.20
CA ALA A 333 15.28 -11.38 -9.06
C ALA A 333 15.93 -10.21 -8.34
N VAL A 334 15.58 -9.93 -7.10
CA VAL A 334 16.17 -8.85 -6.29
C VAL A 334 17.64 -9.14 -5.97
N ILE A 335 18.02 -10.37 -5.63
CA ILE A 335 19.42 -10.74 -5.38
C ILE A 335 20.26 -10.60 -6.65
N ARG A 336 19.77 -11.02 -7.82
CA ARG A 336 20.40 -10.78 -9.12
C ARG A 336 20.65 -9.28 -9.34
N TYR A 337 19.69 -8.46 -8.97
CA TYR A 337 19.82 -7.01 -9.09
C TYR A 337 20.87 -6.44 -8.12
N LEU A 338 20.89 -6.86 -6.86
CA LEU A 338 21.89 -6.39 -5.90
C LEU A 338 23.32 -6.78 -6.31
N VAL A 339 23.51 -7.99 -6.83
CA VAL A 339 24.79 -8.43 -7.41
C VAL A 339 25.17 -7.58 -8.65
N TRP A 340 24.21 -7.31 -9.51
CA TRP A 340 24.43 -6.45 -10.68
C TRP A 340 24.82 -5.02 -10.26
N LEU A 341 24.23 -4.47 -9.21
CA LEU A 341 24.60 -3.16 -8.66
C LEU A 341 26.04 -3.14 -8.13
N GLU A 342 26.46 -4.14 -7.35
CA GLU A 342 27.84 -4.23 -6.83
C GLU A 342 28.89 -4.19 -7.95
N ARG A 343 28.56 -4.71 -9.12
CA ARG A 343 29.47 -4.67 -10.30
C ARG A 343 29.45 -3.34 -11.05
N ASN A 344 28.27 -2.74 -11.19
CA ASN A 344 28.09 -1.66 -12.16
C ASN A 344 28.14 -0.26 -11.53
N VAL A 345 27.78 -0.11 -10.26
CA VAL A 345 27.85 1.18 -9.55
C VAL A 345 29.29 1.72 -9.50
N PRO A 346 30.33 0.90 -9.22
CA PRO A 346 31.71 1.37 -9.25
C PRO A 346 32.18 1.88 -10.63
N LEU A 347 31.51 1.48 -11.70
CA LEU A 347 31.84 1.92 -13.07
C LEU A 347 31.25 3.30 -13.41
N GLY A 348 30.37 3.86 -12.53
CA GLY A 348 29.73 5.16 -12.74
C GLY A 348 28.72 5.19 -13.90
N THR A 349 28.19 4.03 -14.32
CA THR A 349 27.30 3.89 -15.49
C THR A 349 25.85 3.65 -15.12
N VAL A 350 25.52 3.56 -13.84
CA VAL A 350 24.16 3.29 -13.34
C VAL A 350 23.57 4.55 -12.74
N ASP A 351 22.36 4.86 -13.14
CA ASP A 351 21.51 5.88 -12.54
C ASP A 351 20.23 5.25 -11.93
N GLU A 352 19.46 6.07 -11.22
CA GLU A 352 18.22 5.63 -10.55
C GLU A 352 17.20 5.05 -11.52
N PHE A 353 17.06 5.65 -12.72
CA PHE A 353 16.09 5.20 -13.73
C PHE A 353 16.51 3.88 -14.38
N SER A 354 17.76 3.76 -14.79
CA SER A 354 18.31 2.51 -15.34
C SER A 354 18.32 1.38 -14.31
N GLY A 355 18.54 1.70 -13.04
CA GLY A 355 18.39 0.77 -11.92
C GLY A 355 16.98 0.23 -11.78
N ALA A 356 15.97 1.12 -11.77
CA ALA A 356 14.56 0.72 -11.73
C ALA A 356 14.18 -0.18 -12.90
N GLN A 357 14.62 0.15 -14.12
CA GLN A 357 14.38 -0.69 -15.30
C GLN A 357 15.05 -2.07 -15.17
N GLN A 358 16.25 -2.14 -14.61
CA GLN A 358 16.99 -3.40 -14.50
C GLN A 358 16.35 -4.37 -13.49
N VAL A 359 15.88 -3.90 -12.33
CA VAL A 359 15.18 -4.77 -11.37
C VAL A 359 13.87 -5.27 -11.96
N ASN A 360 13.12 -4.41 -12.64
CA ASN A 360 11.87 -4.80 -13.32
C ASN A 360 12.12 -5.81 -14.44
N LYS A 361 13.25 -5.68 -15.17
CA LYS A 361 13.65 -6.67 -16.16
C LYS A 361 13.92 -8.04 -15.52
N PHE A 362 14.66 -8.11 -14.40
CA PHE A 362 14.93 -9.38 -13.73
C PHE A 362 13.64 -10.03 -13.21
N ARG A 363 12.69 -9.25 -12.68
CA ARG A 363 11.36 -9.75 -12.31
C ARG A 363 10.55 -10.23 -13.51
N GLY A 364 10.66 -9.54 -14.65
CA GLY A 364 9.99 -9.94 -15.89
C GLY A 364 10.46 -11.26 -16.48
N GLU A 365 11.64 -11.74 -16.06
CA GLU A 365 12.20 -13.05 -16.46
C GLU A 365 11.69 -14.20 -15.56
N GLU A 366 11.01 -13.88 -14.45
CA GLU A 366 10.48 -14.89 -13.53
C GLU A 366 9.13 -15.47 -14.02
N GLU A 367 8.87 -16.73 -13.67
CA GLU A 367 7.63 -17.40 -14.01
C GLU A 367 6.41 -16.66 -13.44
N PHE A 368 5.33 -16.60 -14.19
CA PHE A 368 4.07 -15.90 -13.87
C PHE A 368 4.17 -14.37 -13.71
N SER A 369 5.29 -13.76 -14.06
CA SER A 369 5.44 -12.30 -13.96
C SER A 369 4.45 -11.58 -14.87
N SER A 370 3.79 -10.55 -14.31
CA SER A 370 2.83 -9.66 -14.99
C SER A 370 3.22 -8.18 -14.87
N GLY A 371 4.47 -7.90 -14.52
CA GLY A 371 4.99 -6.54 -14.36
C GLY A 371 5.18 -6.12 -12.90
N PRO A 372 5.51 -4.86 -12.64
CA PRO A 372 5.68 -4.34 -11.29
C PRO A 372 4.33 -4.22 -10.55
N SER A 373 4.36 -4.35 -9.21
CA SER A 373 3.19 -4.20 -8.33
C SER A 373 2.92 -2.74 -7.95
N PHE A 374 3.89 -1.86 -8.18
CA PHE A 374 3.81 -0.40 -8.06
C PHE A 374 4.97 0.25 -8.81
N GLU A 375 4.97 1.57 -8.90
CA GLU A 375 6.06 2.29 -9.54
C GLU A 375 7.34 2.17 -8.70
N THR A 376 8.39 1.60 -9.28
CA THR A 376 9.64 1.29 -8.59
C THR A 376 10.29 2.55 -8.03
N ILE A 377 10.59 2.56 -6.74
CA ILE A 377 11.37 3.58 -6.05
C ILE A 377 12.83 3.14 -6.08
N SER A 378 13.63 3.86 -6.84
CA SER A 378 15.08 3.68 -6.98
C SER A 378 15.73 5.02 -6.69
N ALA A 379 16.25 5.20 -5.48
CA ALA A 379 16.60 6.51 -4.95
C ALA A 379 18.01 6.54 -4.35
N SER A 380 18.84 7.46 -4.80
CA SER A 380 20.23 7.64 -4.35
C SER A 380 20.42 8.95 -3.58
N GLY A 381 21.13 8.90 -2.47
CA GLY A 381 21.48 10.05 -1.65
C GLY A 381 20.24 10.85 -1.24
N LEU A 382 20.21 12.14 -1.56
CA LEU A 382 19.13 13.05 -1.18
C LEU A 382 17.73 12.66 -1.72
N ASN A 383 17.66 11.94 -2.86
CA ASN A 383 16.37 11.48 -3.39
C ASN A 383 15.77 10.35 -2.53
N ALA A 384 16.61 9.58 -1.83
CA ALA A 384 16.16 8.56 -0.89
C ALA A 384 15.44 9.15 0.35
N ALA A 385 15.64 10.45 0.63
CA ALA A 385 14.87 11.14 1.68
C ALA A 385 13.40 11.37 1.30
N LEU A 386 13.04 11.19 0.04
CA LEU A 386 11.67 11.28 -0.46
C LEU A 386 11.04 9.89 -0.45
N ALA A 387 10.18 9.62 0.51
CA ALA A 387 9.68 8.27 0.77
C ALA A 387 9.03 7.58 -0.45
N HIS A 388 8.42 8.35 -1.36
CA HIS A 388 7.75 7.87 -2.58
C HIS A 388 8.37 8.45 -3.87
N TYR A 389 9.70 8.65 -3.87
CA TYR A 389 10.41 9.09 -5.05
C TYR A 389 10.50 7.97 -6.09
N SER A 390 10.09 8.27 -7.32
CA SER A 390 10.31 7.38 -8.47
C SER A 390 11.08 8.13 -9.55
N PRO A 391 12.18 7.58 -10.07
CA PRO A 391 12.96 8.23 -11.10
C PRO A 391 12.25 8.20 -12.45
N THR A 392 12.39 9.26 -13.23
CA THR A 392 11.98 9.29 -14.63
C THR A 392 13.19 9.39 -15.55
N LYS A 393 12.98 9.20 -16.83
CA LYS A 393 14.05 9.36 -17.82
C LYS A 393 14.67 10.76 -17.83
N GLU A 394 13.86 11.77 -17.47
CA GLU A 394 14.26 13.17 -17.44
C GLU A 394 14.78 13.61 -16.07
N ILE A 395 14.40 12.89 -15.01
CA ILE A 395 14.71 13.26 -13.62
C ILE A 395 15.21 12.03 -12.89
N HIS A 396 16.52 11.96 -12.72
CA HIS A 396 17.22 10.90 -11.98
C HIS A 396 18.61 11.38 -11.59
N ARG A 397 19.26 10.65 -10.68
CA ARG A 397 20.65 10.84 -10.28
C ARG A 397 21.46 9.59 -10.63
N ASN A 398 22.77 9.77 -10.85
CA ASN A 398 23.68 8.64 -10.90
C ASN A 398 23.84 8.02 -9.52
N LEU A 399 23.93 6.71 -9.45
CA LEU A 399 24.26 6.00 -8.22
C LEU A 399 25.74 6.21 -7.89
N SER A 400 26.05 6.33 -6.60
CA SER A 400 27.40 6.51 -6.07
C SER A 400 27.72 5.47 -5.02
N GLN A 401 29.00 5.08 -4.92
CA GLN A 401 29.47 4.20 -3.83
C GLN A 401 29.43 4.87 -2.47
N ASP A 402 29.46 6.20 -2.43
CA ASP A 402 29.58 7.01 -1.21
C ASP A 402 28.22 7.49 -0.66
N GLU A 403 27.12 7.13 -1.33
CA GLU A 403 25.75 7.51 -0.93
C GLU A 403 24.90 6.28 -0.58
N MET A 404 23.90 6.52 0.25
CA MET A 404 22.84 5.53 0.50
C MET A 404 22.01 5.34 -0.76
N TYR A 405 21.68 4.10 -1.06
CA TYR A 405 20.74 3.75 -2.13
C TYR A 405 19.57 2.97 -1.54
N LEU A 406 18.38 3.45 -1.77
CA LEU A 406 17.12 2.84 -1.35
C LEU A 406 16.39 2.31 -2.59
N LEU A 407 16.16 1.01 -2.58
CA LEU A 407 15.30 0.32 -3.55
C LEU A 407 14.04 -0.13 -2.84
N ASP A 408 12.89 0.36 -3.29
CA ASP A 408 11.59 -0.14 -2.91
C ASP A 408 10.84 -0.58 -4.17
N SER A 409 10.45 -1.84 -4.23
CA SER A 409 9.98 -2.45 -5.47
C SER A 409 9.25 -3.76 -5.22
N GLY A 410 8.35 -4.09 -6.13
CA GLY A 410 7.61 -5.34 -6.07
C GLY A 410 7.19 -5.84 -7.45
N GLY A 411 6.69 -7.06 -7.51
CA GLY A 411 6.19 -7.68 -8.72
C GLY A 411 4.75 -8.18 -8.58
N GLN A 412 4.01 -8.08 -9.67
CA GLN A 412 2.76 -8.81 -9.86
C GLN A 412 3.08 -10.14 -10.52
N TYR A 413 2.68 -11.22 -9.88
CA TYR A 413 2.73 -12.58 -10.41
C TYR A 413 1.32 -13.17 -10.35
N TRP A 414 0.94 -14.02 -11.29
CA TRP A 414 -0.39 -14.65 -11.27
C TRP A 414 -0.69 -15.40 -9.96
N ASP A 415 0.36 -15.80 -9.27
CA ASP A 415 0.28 -16.52 -7.99
C ASP A 415 0.61 -15.64 -6.76
N GLY A 416 0.84 -14.33 -6.93
CA GLY A 416 1.04 -13.44 -5.79
C GLY A 416 1.51 -12.03 -6.16
N THR A 417 1.39 -11.14 -5.20
CA THR A 417 1.91 -9.77 -5.24
C THR A 417 3.06 -9.67 -4.26
N THR A 418 4.19 -9.08 -4.66
CA THR A 418 5.34 -8.88 -3.78
C THR A 418 5.61 -7.40 -3.54
N ASP A 419 6.31 -7.14 -2.43
CA ASP A 419 6.72 -5.84 -1.96
C ASP A 419 7.97 -5.98 -1.10
N ILE A 420 9.01 -5.18 -1.37
CA ILE A 420 10.24 -5.25 -0.60
C ILE A 420 11.05 -3.97 -0.71
N THR A 421 11.51 -3.45 0.43
CA THR A 421 12.52 -2.39 0.45
C THR A 421 13.84 -2.90 1.02
N ARG A 422 14.93 -2.58 0.30
CA ARG A 422 16.30 -2.71 0.80
C ARG A 422 17.06 -1.41 0.60
N THR A 423 17.74 -0.98 1.66
CA THR A 423 18.67 0.14 1.62
C THR A 423 20.09 -0.39 1.72
N VAL A 424 20.97 0.04 0.81
CA VAL A 424 22.35 -0.45 0.70
C VAL A 424 23.35 0.71 0.61
N HIS A 425 24.61 0.41 0.89
CA HIS A 425 25.75 1.32 0.75
C HIS A 425 26.99 0.51 0.33
N TRP A 426 27.72 0.96 -0.67
CA TRP A 426 28.87 0.21 -1.19
C TRP A 426 30.22 0.68 -0.64
N GLY A 427 30.32 1.89 -0.13
CA GLY A 427 31.52 2.46 0.48
C GLY A 427 31.51 2.34 2.02
N ILE A 428 32.07 3.33 2.69
CA ILE A 428 32.15 3.41 4.16
C ILE A 428 31.04 4.31 4.67
N PRO A 429 29.97 3.76 5.28
CA PRO A 429 28.89 4.57 5.81
C PRO A 429 29.33 5.44 6.98
N SER A 430 28.77 6.64 7.09
CA SER A 430 28.92 7.50 8.26
C SER A 430 28.26 6.91 9.50
N SER A 431 28.59 7.42 10.68
CA SER A 431 27.93 7.02 11.93
C SER A 431 26.42 7.29 11.91
N PHE A 432 25.97 8.38 11.24
CA PHE A 432 24.55 8.70 11.13
C PHE A 432 23.84 7.78 10.13
N GLN A 433 24.47 7.40 9.03
CA GLN A 433 23.92 6.41 8.10
C GLN A 433 23.75 5.03 8.78
N LYS A 434 24.54 4.71 9.81
CA LYS A 434 24.38 3.51 10.62
C LYS A 434 23.16 3.51 11.56
N GLU A 435 22.41 4.60 11.65
CA GLU A 435 21.05 4.61 12.24
C GLU A 435 20.08 3.67 11.46
N TYR A 436 20.50 3.18 10.28
CA TYR A 436 19.95 1.99 9.62
C TYR A 436 19.70 0.85 10.61
N THR A 437 20.58 0.67 11.58
CA THR A 437 20.46 -0.39 12.60
C THR A 437 19.22 -0.19 13.47
N ARG A 438 18.83 1.05 13.80
CA ARG A 438 17.60 1.30 14.58
C ARG A 438 16.32 1.01 13.76
N VAL A 439 16.35 1.29 12.47
CA VAL A 439 15.27 0.90 11.55
C VAL A 439 15.17 -0.63 11.49
N LEU A 440 16.31 -1.32 11.35
CA LEU A 440 16.38 -2.79 11.38
C LEU A 440 15.89 -3.37 12.70
N MET A 441 16.27 -2.79 13.85
CA MET A 441 15.77 -3.20 15.16
C MET A 441 14.25 -3.13 15.24
N GLY A 442 13.66 -2.05 14.71
CA GLY A 442 12.20 -1.89 14.64
C GLY A 442 11.54 -2.96 13.76
N ASN A 443 12.10 -3.24 12.58
CA ASN A 443 11.63 -4.31 11.71
C ASN A 443 11.70 -5.67 12.43
N ILE A 444 12.83 -6.01 13.02
CA ILE A 444 13.02 -7.28 13.77
C ILE A 444 12.04 -7.39 14.94
N ASP A 445 11.88 -6.34 15.75
CA ASP A 445 11.05 -6.37 16.94
C ASP A 445 9.57 -6.58 16.60
N LEU A 446 9.10 -6.02 15.49
CA LEU A 446 7.74 -6.27 15.02
C LEU A 446 7.61 -7.65 14.37
N CYS A 447 8.56 -8.07 13.50
CA CYS A 447 8.52 -9.37 12.83
C CYS A 447 8.52 -10.57 13.82
N ARG A 448 9.21 -10.46 14.97
CA ARG A 448 9.29 -11.51 15.98
C ARG A 448 8.25 -11.42 17.09
N LEU A 449 7.37 -10.43 17.02
CA LEU A 449 6.39 -10.17 18.07
C LEU A 449 5.39 -11.33 18.18
N VAL A 450 5.10 -11.73 19.43
CA VAL A 450 3.99 -12.63 19.78
C VAL A 450 2.92 -11.80 20.48
N PHE A 451 1.67 -11.86 19.99
CA PHE A 451 0.58 -11.01 20.47
C PHE A 451 -0.76 -11.77 20.53
N PRO A 452 -1.72 -11.35 21.38
CA PRO A 452 -3.04 -11.97 21.47
C PRO A 452 -3.83 -11.86 20.15
N SER A 453 -4.58 -12.88 19.78
CA SER A 453 -5.34 -12.97 18.51
C SER A 453 -6.41 -11.89 18.29
N SER A 454 -6.76 -11.11 19.31
CA SER A 454 -7.70 -9.99 19.20
C SER A 454 -7.02 -8.63 18.99
N THR A 455 -5.72 -8.62 18.77
CA THR A 455 -4.92 -7.39 18.67
C THR A 455 -4.95 -6.83 17.26
N SER A 456 -5.25 -5.52 17.12
CA SER A 456 -5.09 -4.83 15.84
C SER A 456 -3.64 -4.39 15.61
N GLY A 457 -3.29 -4.16 14.33
CA GLY A 457 -1.94 -3.67 13.98
C GLY A 457 -1.59 -2.35 14.66
N ARG A 458 -2.58 -1.47 14.84
CA ARG A 458 -2.41 -0.19 15.54
C ARG A 458 -1.83 -0.32 16.96
N VAL A 459 -2.18 -1.39 17.68
CA VAL A 459 -1.72 -1.61 19.06
C VAL A 459 -0.24 -1.97 19.10
N VAL A 460 0.26 -2.66 18.08
CA VAL A 460 1.63 -3.20 18.04
C VAL A 460 2.62 -2.37 17.21
N GLU A 461 2.15 -1.35 16.52
CA GLU A 461 2.97 -0.50 15.64
C GLU A 461 4.18 0.13 16.37
N ALA A 462 4.03 0.50 17.63
CA ALA A 462 5.08 1.11 18.43
C ALA A 462 6.37 0.25 18.54
N PHE A 463 6.28 -1.06 18.36
CA PHE A 463 7.45 -1.93 18.36
C PHE A 463 8.41 -1.61 17.20
N ALA A 464 7.88 -1.23 16.04
CA ALA A 464 8.68 -0.81 14.91
C ALA A 464 9.33 0.58 15.11
N ARG A 465 8.75 1.46 15.95
CA ARG A 465 9.23 2.83 16.18
C ARG A 465 10.13 2.99 17.39
N ARG A 466 10.05 2.06 18.36
CA ARG A 466 10.69 2.17 19.67
C ARG A 466 12.18 2.54 19.58
N ALA A 467 12.97 1.80 18.81
CA ALA A 467 14.41 2.04 18.70
C ALA A 467 14.77 3.40 18.09
N LEU A 468 13.94 3.93 17.20
CA LEU A 468 14.07 5.28 16.64
C LEU A 468 13.71 6.34 17.67
N TRP A 469 12.58 6.18 18.37
CA TRP A 469 12.14 7.13 19.41
C TRP A 469 13.17 7.29 20.54
N GLU A 470 13.84 6.21 20.94
CA GLU A 470 14.93 6.25 21.92
C GLU A 470 16.08 7.18 21.50
N ALA A 471 16.28 7.37 20.19
CA ALA A 471 17.26 8.29 19.61
C ALA A 471 16.69 9.66 19.22
N GLY A 472 15.37 9.90 19.46
CA GLY A 472 14.71 11.12 19.03
C GLY A 472 14.38 11.16 17.54
N LEU A 473 14.39 10.01 16.84
CA LEU A 473 14.11 9.86 15.43
C LEU A 473 12.70 9.31 15.20
N ASN A 474 12.13 9.59 14.03
CA ASN A 474 10.80 9.09 13.65
C ASN A 474 10.65 9.08 12.12
N TYR A 475 9.56 8.48 11.61
CA TYR A 475 9.17 8.52 10.20
C TYR A 475 7.69 8.86 10.05
N GLY A 476 7.33 9.48 8.92
CA GLY A 476 6.02 10.09 8.68
C GLY A 476 5.04 9.23 7.86
N HIS A 477 5.35 7.96 7.57
CA HIS A 477 4.48 7.09 6.81
C HIS A 477 3.96 5.91 7.66
N GLY A 478 3.11 5.07 7.07
CA GLY A 478 2.62 3.83 7.65
C GLY A 478 3.71 2.81 7.93
N THR A 479 3.56 2.04 9.00
CA THR A 479 4.51 0.95 9.31
C THR A 479 4.22 -0.31 8.51
N GLY A 480 3.08 -0.38 7.82
CA GLY A 480 2.75 -1.47 6.94
C GLY A 480 1.27 -1.55 6.59
N HIS A 481 0.98 -2.33 5.58
CA HIS A 481 -0.32 -2.53 4.95
C HIS A 481 -0.52 -4.00 4.56
N GLY A 482 -1.75 -4.39 4.22
CA GLY A 482 -2.03 -5.70 3.66
C GLY A 482 -1.44 -5.88 2.26
N ILE A 483 -1.28 -7.14 1.85
CA ILE A 483 -0.79 -7.52 0.52
C ILE A 483 -1.84 -8.40 -0.16
N GLY A 484 -2.19 -8.07 -1.39
CA GLY A 484 -3.10 -8.86 -2.21
C GLY A 484 -2.46 -10.12 -2.79
N ASN A 485 -3.27 -10.97 -3.40
CA ASN A 485 -2.81 -12.11 -4.16
C ASN A 485 -3.12 -11.92 -5.65
N PHE A 486 -2.16 -11.40 -6.39
CA PHE A 486 -2.35 -10.86 -7.73
C PHE A 486 -3.51 -9.85 -7.76
N LEU A 487 -3.42 -8.91 -6.83
CA LEU A 487 -4.34 -7.81 -6.59
C LEU A 487 -3.56 -6.56 -6.14
N SER A 488 -4.15 -5.70 -5.32
CA SER A 488 -3.49 -4.49 -4.81
C SER A 488 -2.27 -4.82 -3.94
N VAL A 489 -1.18 -4.10 -4.15
CA VAL A 489 -0.04 -4.13 -3.23
C VAL A 489 -0.45 -3.57 -1.87
N HIS A 490 -1.22 -2.49 -1.84
CA HIS A 490 -1.85 -1.94 -0.64
C HIS A 490 -3.26 -2.53 -0.47
N GLU A 491 -3.37 -3.64 0.24
CA GLU A 491 -4.65 -4.31 0.44
C GLU A 491 -5.27 -4.00 1.80
N TRP A 492 -6.38 -3.29 1.80
CA TRP A 492 -7.18 -3.04 3.00
C TRP A 492 -8.03 -4.28 3.38
N PRO A 493 -8.43 -4.47 4.66
CA PRO A 493 -8.27 -3.54 5.79
C PRO A 493 -7.04 -3.79 6.68
N VAL A 494 -6.07 -4.57 6.23
CA VAL A 494 -4.87 -4.89 7.01
C VAL A 494 -3.95 -3.66 7.08
N GLY A 495 -3.43 -3.35 8.28
CA GLY A 495 -2.50 -2.23 8.46
C GLY A 495 -2.13 -2.03 9.92
N PHE A 496 -1.05 -1.27 10.17
CA PHE A 496 -0.56 -1.08 11.53
C PHE A 496 -1.12 0.16 12.23
N GLN A 497 -1.51 1.22 11.53
CA GLN A 497 -1.95 2.45 12.19
C GLN A 497 -3.33 2.97 11.80
N SER A 498 -3.96 2.48 10.75
CA SER A 498 -5.13 3.13 10.15
C SER A 498 -6.47 2.70 10.74
N ASN A 499 -6.58 1.49 11.29
CA ASN A 499 -7.85 0.96 11.79
C ASN A 499 -7.70 0.04 13.01
N ASN A 500 -8.83 -0.40 13.55
CA ASN A 500 -8.90 -1.29 14.71
C ASN A 500 -9.25 -2.74 14.33
N ILE A 501 -9.11 -3.12 13.07
CA ILE A 501 -9.34 -4.49 12.62
C ILE A 501 -8.28 -5.42 13.25
N ALA A 502 -8.73 -6.47 13.90
CA ALA A 502 -7.82 -7.44 14.51
C ALA A 502 -7.03 -8.21 13.45
N MET A 503 -5.72 -8.34 13.64
CA MET A 503 -4.90 -9.24 12.85
C MET A 503 -5.44 -10.67 12.95
N THR A 504 -5.57 -11.34 11.82
CA THR A 504 -6.12 -12.68 11.72
C THR A 504 -5.14 -13.60 11.00
N LYS A 505 -5.04 -14.85 11.45
CA LYS A 505 -4.24 -15.89 10.78
C LYS A 505 -4.61 -15.98 9.30
N GLY A 506 -3.62 -15.94 8.42
CA GLY A 506 -3.80 -15.94 6.97
C GLY A 506 -3.75 -14.55 6.32
N MET A 507 -3.71 -13.47 7.08
CA MET A 507 -3.43 -12.13 6.56
C MET A 507 -1.95 -11.99 6.22
N PHE A 508 -1.65 -11.32 5.10
CA PHE A 508 -0.31 -10.86 4.76
C PHE A 508 -0.22 -9.36 5.01
N THR A 509 0.93 -8.91 5.49
CA THR A 509 1.20 -7.50 5.75
C THR A 509 2.64 -7.15 5.44
N SER A 510 2.90 -5.92 4.95
CA SER A 510 4.24 -5.35 4.97
C SER A 510 4.63 -4.95 6.40
N ILE A 511 5.93 -4.88 6.67
CA ILE A 511 6.55 -4.36 7.90
C ILE A 511 7.72 -3.50 7.43
N GLU A 512 7.54 -2.17 7.42
CA GLU A 512 8.36 -1.22 6.66
C GLU A 512 8.78 0.03 7.46
N PRO A 513 9.39 -0.09 8.63
CA PRO A 513 9.93 1.09 9.30
C PRO A 513 10.97 1.80 8.44
N GLY A 514 11.09 3.12 8.64
CA GLY A 514 12.03 3.95 7.90
C GLY A 514 12.60 5.11 8.71
N TYR A 515 13.54 5.83 8.12
CA TYR A 515 14.03 7.12 8.57
C TYR A 515 14.51 7.94 7.38
N TYR A 516 14.19 9.22 7.35
CA TYR A 516 14.47 10.09 6.21
C TYR A 516 15.10 11.39 6.68
N GLN A 517 16.36 11.61 6.28
CA GLN A 517 17.11 12.84 6.55
C GLN A 517 17.02 13.73 5.32
N ASP A 518 16.19 14.76 5.42
CA ASP A 518 15.96 15.68 4.31
C ASP A 518 17.29 16.25 3.77
N GLY A 519 17.43 16.24 2.44
CA GLY A 519 18.61 16.73 1.73
C GLY A 519 19.86 15.84 1.83
N GLU A 520 19.80 14.68 2.51
CA GLU A 520 20.94 13.79 2.70
C GLU A 520 20.67 12.36 2.25
N PHE A 521 19.81 11.60 2.94
CA PHE A 521 19.55 10.19 2.66
C PHE A 521 18.22 9.71 3.22
N GLY A 522 17.77 8.54 2.77
CA GLY A 522 16.64 7.80 3.33
C GLY A 522 16.99 6.35 3.63
N ILE A 523 16.31 5.80 4.62
CA ILE A 523 16.39 4.40 5.03
C ILE A 523 14.96 3.86 5.10
N ARG A 524 14.69 2.76 4.43
CA ARG A 524 13.53 1.89 4.65
C ARG A 524 14.00 0.45 4.60
N ILE A 525 13.48 -0.36 5.50
CA ILE A 525 13.67 -1.80 5.52
C ILE A 525 12.28 -2.41 5.57
N GLU A 526 11.95 -3.17 4.56
CA GLU A 526 10.63 -3.73 4.41
C GLU A 526 10.67 -5.21 4.11
N ASP A 527 9.80 -5.93 4.79
CA ASP A 527 9.52 -7.33 4.54
C ASP A 527 8.02 -7.59 4.55
N VAL A 528 7.56 -8.47 3.69
CA VAL A 528 6.21 -9.03 3.76
C VAL A 528 6.20 -10.21 4.74
N ALA A 529 5.18 -10.25 5.58
CA ALA A 529 5.00 -11.29 6.58
C ALA A 529 3.56 -11.84 6.56
N LEU A 530 3.43 -13.13 6.81
CA LEU A 530 2.17 -13.84 7.01
C LEU A 530 1.86 -13.94 8.50
N VAL A 531 0.64 -13.58 8.89
CA VAL A 531 0.14 -13.78 10.25
C VAL A 531 -0.14 -15.26 10.49
N VAL A 532 0.56 -15.85 11.47
CA VAL A 532 0.46 -17.28 11.82
C VAL A 532 0.19 -17.48 13.30
N GLU A 533 -0.26 -18.66 13.69
CA GLU A 533 -0.42 -19.02 15.10
C GLU A 533 0.94 -19.11 15.83
N ALA A 534 0.98 -18.58 17.03
CA ALA A 534 2.13 -18.71 17.92
C ALA A 534 1.84 -19.68 19.08
N GLN A 535 2.78 -20.57 19.36
CA GLN A 535 2.72 -21.41 20.55
C GLN A 535 3.34 -20.66 21.73
N THR A 536 2.64 -20.61 22.85
CA THR A 536 3.13 -19.96 24.07
C THR A 536 3.25 -20.94 25.24
N LYS A 537 4.10 -20.62 26.21
CA LYS A 537 4.36 -21.47 27.39
C LYS A 537 3.09 -21.82 28.17
N TYR A 538 2.16 -20.88 28.24
CA TYR A 538 0.92 -21.04 29.04
C TYR A 538 -0.32 -21.28 28.19
N GLY A 539 -0.15 -21.57 26.90
CA GLY A 539 -1.26 -21.70 25.94
C GLY A 539 -1.94 -20.38 25.63
N GLY A 540 -3.20 -20.45 25.18
CA GLY A 540 -3.98 -19.28 24.74
C GLY A 540 -3.92 -19.09 23.23
N SER A 541 -4.72 -18.16 22.72
CA SER A 541 -4.79 -17.82 21.29
C SER A 541 -3.85 -16.65 21.01
N TYR A 542 -2.68 -16.95 20.46
CA TYR A 542 -1.65 -15.99 20.12
C TYR A 542 -1.23 -16.10 18.67
N LEU A 543 -0.80 -14.99 18.10
CA LEU A 543 -0.33 -14.84 16.73
C LEU A 543 1.11 -14.31 16.73
N THR A 544 1.78 -14.54 15.60
CA THR A 544 3.09 -13.99 15.29
C THR A 544 3.21 -13.85 13.76
N PHE A 545 4.37 -13.45 13.27
CA PHE A 545 4.65 -13.24 11.87
C PHE A 545 5.63 -14.28 11.31
N GLU A 546 5.32 -14.84 10.15
CA GLU A 546 6.25 -15.59 9.30
C GLU A 546 6.71 -14.67 8.18
N VAL A 547 7.97 -14.23 8.21
CA VAL A 547 8.54 -13.40 7.15
C VAL A 547 8.71 -14.22 5.88
N VAL A 548 8.15 -13.73 4.76
CA VAL A 548 8.21 -14.40 3.46
C VAL A 548 9.14 -13.68 2.47
N SER A 549 9.54 -12.44 2.73
CA SER A 549 10.61 -11.76 2.00
C SER A 549 11.96 -12.35 2.37
N LEU A 550 12.75 -12.79 1.37
CA LEU A 550 13.95 -13.62 1.58
C LEU A 550 15.19 -13.01 0.92
N VAL A 551 15.50 -11.76 1.25
CA VAL A 551 16.68 -11.02 0.76
C VAL A 551 17.49 -10.52 1.95
N PRO A 552 18.82 -10.73 1.99
CA PRO A 552 19.66 -10.28 3.10
C PRO A 552 19.63 -8.76 3.30
N TYR A 553 19.81 -8.31 4.53
CA TYR A 553 20.02 -6.91 4.90
C TYR A 553 21.47 -6.47 4.62
N SER A 554 21.71 -5.16 4.46
CA SER A 554 23.03 -4.59 4.17
C SER A 554 23.95 -4.65 5.38
N ARG A 555 24.88 -5.60 5.39
CA ARG A 555 25.75 -5.90 6.54
C ARG A 555 26.64 -4.73 6.97
N ASN A 556 27.17 -3.96 6.04
CA ASN A 556 28.06 -2.82 6.33
C ASN A 556 27.33 -1.63 6.97
N LEU A 557 26.00 -1.59 6.90
CA LEU A 557 25.15 -0.60 7.56
C LEU A 557 24.78 -1.02 9.00
N ILE A 558 25.00 -2.28 9.39
CA ILE A 558 24.64 -2.79 10.71
C ILE A 558 25.75 -2.46 11.73
N ASP A 559 25.41 -1.67 12.75
CA ASP A 559 26.21 -1.52 13.95
C ASP A 559 25.75 -2.55 15.00
N THR A 560 26.51 -3.64 15.10
CA THR A 560 26.15 -4.74 16.00
C THR A 560 26.17 -4.36 17.48
N SER A 561 26.80 -3.23 17.85
CA SER A 561 26.82 -2.76 19.23
C SER A 561 25.48 -2.17 19.70
N LEU A 562 24.61 -1.79 18.77
CA LEU A 562 23.26 -1.28 19.05
C LEU A 562 22.22 -2.39 19.22
N LEU A 563 22.52 -3.60 18.72
CA LEU A 563 21.57 -4.71 18.73
C LEU A 563 21.32 -5.26 20.13
N LEU A 564 20.05 -5.50 20.46
CA LEU A 564 19.69 -6.23 21.67
C LEU A 564 20.12 -7.71 21.56
N PRO A 565 20.40 -8.40 22.67
CA PRO A 565 20.97 -9.77 22.64
C PRO A 565 20.20 -10.79 21.80
N GLU A 566 18.89 -10.68 21.71
CA GLU A 566 18.02 -11.57 20.96
C GLU A 566 17.94 -11.25 19.46
N GLN A 567 18.30 -10.04 19.04
CA GLN A 567 18.18 -9.62 17.64
C GLN A 567 19.22 -10.28 16.72
N PRO A 568 20.52 -10.46 17.10
CA PRO A 568 21.45 -11.27 16.32
C PRO A 568 21.01 -12.73 16.15
N GLN A 569 20.33 -13.30 17.15
CA GLN A 569 19.80 -14.68 17.06
C GLN A 569 18.70 -14.75 15.99
N TYR A 570 17.78 -13.79 15.99
CA TYR A 570 16.74 -13.67 14.98
C TYR A 570 17.35 -13.51 13.58
N LEU A 571 18.32 -12.60 13.41
CA LEU A 571 19.00 -12.38 12.12
C LEU A 571 19.69 -13.65 11.62
N ASN A 572 20.37 -14.39 12.49
CA ASN A 572 21.02 -15.63 12.10
C ASN A 572 20.03 -16.71 11.67
N GLN A 573 18.87 -16.81 12.32
CA GLN A 573 17.78 -17.71 11.90
C GLN A 573 17.19 -17.29 10.56
N TYR A 574 16.97 -16.00 10.34
CA TYR A 574 16.49 -15.44 9.09
C TYR A 574 17.48 -15.71 7.95
N TYR A 575 18.78 -15.49 8.16
CA TYR A 575 19.82 -15.79 7.18
C TYR A 575 19.91 -17.28 6.86
N GLU A 576 19.74 -18.15 7.86
CA GLU A 576 19.66 -19.59 7.61
C GLU A 576 18.45 -19.97 6.75
N THR A 577 17.29 -19.37 7.02
CA THR A 577 16.07 -19.56 6.20
C THR A 577 16.29 -19.13 4.75
N ILE A 578 16.96 -17.98 4.52
CA ILE A 578 17.30 -17.51 3.19
C ILE A 578 18.22 -18.54 2.48
N ARG A 579 19.29 -19.00 3.13
CA ARG A 579 20.18 -20.01 2.55
C ARG A 579 19.45 -21.30 2.17
N GLN A 580 18.53 -21.75 3.01
CA GLN A 580 17.79 -22.99 2.78
C GLN A 580 16.77 -22.86 1.65
N LYS A 581 16.12 -21.71 1.48
CA LYS A 581 15.07 -21.52 0.48
C LYS A 581 15.60 -20.96 -0.85
N ILE A 582 16.52 -19.99 -0.80
CA ILE A 582 17.02 -19.31 -1.99
C ILE A 582 18.30 -19.97 -2.55
N GLY A 583 19.15 -20.54 -1.70
CA GLY A 583 20.37 -21.23 -2.13
C GLY A 583 20.14 -22.28 -3.21
N PRO A 584 19.22 -23.25 -3.00
CA PRO A 584 18.88 -24.25 -4.02
C PRO A 584 18.36 -23.66 -5.34
N GLU A 585 17.54 -22.59 -5.27
CA GLU A 585 17.02 -21.89 -6.46
C GLU A 585 18.15 -21.30 -7.30
N LEU A 586 19.10 -20.61 -6.66
CA LEU A 586 20.26 -20.04 -7.35
C LEU A 586 21.14 -21.13 -7.98
N GLN A 587 21.38 -22.23 -7.27
CA GLN A 587 22.17 -23.35 -7.76
C GLN A 587 21.50 -24.05 -8.94
N GLN A 588 20.19 -24.34 -8.85
CA GLN A 588 19.42 -24.98 -9.92
C GLN A 588 19.42 -24.14 -11.20
N ARG A 589 19.39 -22.82 -11.07
CA ARG A 589 19.43 -21.85 -12.18
C ARG A 589 20.85 -21.55 -12.66
N ASN A 590 21.88 -22.19 -12.08
CA ASN A 590 23.31 -21.97 -12.37
C ASN A 590 23.76 -20.52 -12.15
N LEU A 591 23.14 -19.81 -11.20
CA LEU A 591 23.46 -18.44 -10.78
C LEU A 591 24.56 -18.50 -9.69
N LYS A 592 25.80 -18.81 -10.12
CA LYS A 592 26.91 -19.11 -9.20
C LYS A 592 27.37 -17.89 -8.41
N GLU A 593 27.43 -16.73 -9.05
CA GLU A 593 27.90 -15.51 -8.41
C GLU A 593 26.88 -15.00 -7.39
N GLU A 594 25.59 -15.05 -7.73
CA GLU A 594 24.50 -14.71 -6.82
C GLU A 594 24.48 -15.67 -5.61
N TYR A 595 24.82 -16.94 -5.83
CA TYR A 595 24.94 -17.90 -4.74
C TYR A 595 26.13 -17.59 -3.81
N GLU A 596 27.30 -17.26 -4.35
CA GLU A 596 28.48 -16.83 -3.56
C GLU A 596 28.19 -15.53 -2.81
N TRP A 597 27.54 -14.58 -3.47
CA TRP A 597 27.08 -13.34 -2.85
C TRP A 597 26.11 -13.62 -1.70
N LEU A 598 25.14 -14.53 -1.90
CA LEU A 598 24.19 -14.95 -0.87
C LEU A 598 24.90 -15.50 0.37
N LEU A 599 25.85 -16.42 0.18
CA LEU A 599 26.61 -17.02 1.29
C LEU A 599 27.36 -15.95 2.09
N LYS A 600 28.04 -15.03 1.41
CA LYS A 600 28.78 -13.92 2.03
C LYS A 600 27.84 -12.99 2.82
N ASN A 601 26.70 -12.62 2.26
CA ASN A 601 25.78 -11.67 2.87
C ASN A 601 24.88 -12.29 3.95
N THR A 602 24.89 -13.62 4.08
CA THR A 602 24.14 -14.36 5.11
C THR A 602 25.05 -15.04 6.16
N GLU A 603 26.34 -14.70 6.21
CA GLU A 603 27.22 -15.19 7.29
C GLU A 603 26.65 -14.84 8.66
N PRO A 604 26.71 -15.76 9.64
CA PRO A 604 26.20 -15.46 10.98
C PRO A 604 26.87 -14.23 11.59
N LEU A 605 26.06 -13.41 12.26
CA LEU A 605 26.58 -12.34 13.11
C LEU A 605 27.17 -12.96 14.37
N THR A 606 28.46 -12.73 14.63
CA THR A 606 29.09 -13.14 15.86
C THR A 606 28.62 -12.24 17.00
N ASN A 607 28.16 -12.82 18.11
CA ASN A 607 27.87 -12.07 19.32
C ASN A 607 29.15 -11.39 19.81
N THR A 608 29.31 -10.10 19.57
CA THR A 608 30.38 -9.30 20.15
C THR A 608 30.14 -8.93 21.62
N SER A 609 29.06 -9.38 22.25
CA SER A 609 28.93 -9.43 23.69
C SER A 609 29.85 -10.55 24.25
N SER A 610 31.15 -10.42 24.04
CA SER A 610 32.11 -10.99 24.97
C SER A 610 31.84 -10.28 26.30
N TRP A 611 31.05 -10.90 27.17
CA TRP A 611 31.30 -10.75 28.59
C TRP A 611 32.81 -10.89 28.72
N VAL A 612 33.46 -9.80 29.16
CA VAL A 612 34.85 -9.87 29.59
C VAL A 612 34.88 -11.02 30.60
N ARG A 613 35.26 -12.21 30.13
CA ARG A 613 35.75 -13.24 31.05
C ARG A 613 36.96 -12.58 31.68
N LEU A 614 36.74 -12.00 32.85
CA LEU A 614 37.87 -11.66 33.73
C LEU A 614 38.78 -12.86 33.68
N PRO A 615 40.04 -12.71 33.25
CA PRO A 615 40.95 -13.83 33.20
C PRO A 615 40.92 -14.48 34.58
N ALA A 616 40.93 -15.82 34.64
CA ALA A 616 40.86 -16.59 35.89
C ALA A 616 41.85 -16.13 36.97
N SER A 617 42.91 -15.43 36.56
CA SER A 617 43.87 -14.72 37.41
C SER A 617 43.30 -13.56 38.25
N LEU A 618 42.25 -12.87 37.78
CA LEU A 618 41.61 -11.78 38.53
C LEU A 618 40.60 -12.31 39.57
N THR A 619 39.97 -13.46 39.30
CA THR A 619 39.04 -14.11 40.23
C THR A 619 39.79 -14.66 41.45
N ILE A 620 41.05 -15.10 41.28
CA ILE A 620 41.89 -15.56 42.38
C ILE A 620 42.36 -14.38 43.26
N LEU A 621 42.57 -13.19 42.68
CA LEU A 621 42.99 -12.00 43.43
C LEU A 621 41.86 -11.43 44.31
N VAL A 622 40.61 -11.46 43.83
CA VAL A 622 39.44 -11.00 44.61
C VAL A 622 39.11 -11.99 45.73
N ALA A 623 39.29 -13.30 45.51
CA ALA A 623 39.10 -14.31 46.53
C ALA A 623 40.20 -14.26 47.62
N ALA A 624 41.43 -13.93 47.23
CA ALA A 624 42.55 -13.78 48.18
C ALA A 624 42.43 -12.51 49.06
N THR A 625 41.90 -11.41 48.52
CA THR A 625 41.62 -10.18 49.27
C THR A 625 40.44 -10.33 50.24
N LEU A 626 39.40 -11.05 49.87
CA LEU A 626 38.28 -11.36 50.78
C LEU A 626 38.67 -12.30 51.92
N ALA A 627 39.58 -13.27 51.70
CA ALA A 627 40.09 -14.17 52.75
C ALA A 627 40.99 -13.44 53.71
N SER A 628 41.77 -12.42 53.31
CA SER A 628 42.66 -11.64 54.21
C SER A 628 41.90 -10.64 55.07
N VAL A 629 40.72 -10.20 54.65
CA VAL A 629 39.85 -9.24 55.39
C VAL A 629 39.02 -10.01 56.47
N LEU A 630 38.65 -11.25 56.20
CA LEU A 630 37.91 -12.09 57.17
C LEU A 630 38.77 -12.78 58.18
N GLY A 631 40.11 -12.83 57.98
CA GLY A 631 41.10 -13.42 58.94
C GLY A 631 41.65 -12.46 59.99
N GLN A 632 41.23 -11.17 59.98
CA GLN A 632 41.65 -10.18 60.99
C GLN A 632 40.57 -9.80 62.02
N SER A 633 39.43 -10.51 62.02
CA SER A 633 38.33 -10.29 62.98
C SER A 633 37.97 -11.57 63.78
N LEU A 634 38.94 -12.29 64.21
CA LEU A 634 38.81 -13.30 65.26
C LEU A 634 40.00 -13.13 66.26
#